data_9a2b76e00c8db4e7290493e07716efa2
#
_entry.id   9a2b76e00c8db4e7290493e07716efa2
#
_cell.length_a   1.000
_cell.length_b   1.000
_cell.length_c   1.000
_cell.angle_alpha   90.00
_cell.angle_beta   90.00
_cell.angle_gamma   90.00
#
_symmetry.space_group_name_H-M   'P 1'
#
loop_
_entity.id
_entity.type
_entity.pdbx_description
1 polymer ?
#
loop_
_entity_poly.entity_id
_entity_poly.type
_entity_poly.pdbx_seq_one_letter_code
_entity_poly.pdbx_strand_id
1 'polypeptide(L)'
;MKLSFSTRGWGELLWSDILAKAEEMHFSGVEIYSHPLPVTNVRACYREMRTKGLTATCIDSPNDISQQSNEMITDMLNLMGIANQMHTDYVCCFAKEDNMAQIRENLDKLILAAREKGVTILIKTSGVFADTSRLRDLLNDFACDELAVIWDVHHPYRDKNESPAETIKNLGAYIKHIHLRDSNDADTYNLIGEGNFPIKEVMDALWSIDYDGFISLEWKPEYYLELADMDIILPHFVNYMERFERSRDKKVKLFPNHNGRGFYVWKKDELINMTFSQVLDRMVEEFPDQYCFKYTTLDYTRTYEEFRNDVDDFARALVSMGVKPGSKVAVWATNVPAWYITFWATVKIGAVLVSVNTAYKSHEVEYLLRQSDTHTLVTIDKCLDSNYAEIIDELCPEIRSAKAGEPLHCSRLPFLRNIITVGYRQSGCLTFEEAIQRKDRVSKETILKMASEVKPDDVCNMQYTSGTTGFPKGVMLTHYNVVNNGKCIGDRMGLSTADRMMIQVPMFHCFGMVLSMTASLTHGVTMCPMPYFSAKASLACINQERITCFNGVPTMFIAMFNHPDYRKTDFSHMRTGIMAGSGCPPELMRKAAQPDEMNMTGIVSVYGQTESAPGSTMSAWTDDIMVRTDTVGYAFPHVQCKIIDPETGKEVPAGVNGEFCSRGYNTMKGYYKMPVETTHTVDEEGWLHSGDLACRDEDGNYKITGRLKDMIIRGGENIYPKEIEEFIYTHPKVKDVQVVGVPDKKYGEEAMACIILKEGESITEEEMRAFITASLARHKVPKYIRFTDAFPMNAAGKILKYKMREQFAAECE
;
A
#
# COMPACT_ATOMS: atom_id res chain seq x y z
N MET A 1 -25.76 -11.39 -5.46
CA MET A 1 -26.06 -10.87 -4.10
C MET A 1 -25.73 -9.40 -4.07
N LYS A 2 -26.43 -8.60 -3.26
CA LYS A 2 -26.25 -7.14 -3.18
C LYS A 2 -25.56 -6.82 -1.86
N LEU A 3 -24.55 -5.98 -1.88
CA LEU A 3 -23.82 -5.59 -0.68
C LEU A 3 -24.37 -4.28 -0.10
N SER A 4 -24.46 -4.23 1.22
CA SER A 4 -24.78 -3.05 2.01
C SER A 4 -23.96 -3.02 3.29
N PHE A 5 -24.02 -1.93 4.02
CA PHE A 5 -23.46 -1.81 5.35
C PHE A 5 -24.39 -1.01 6.24
N SER A 6 -24.31 -1.25 7.55
CA SER A 6 -25.11 -0.51 8.53
C SER A 6 -24.46 0.82 8.87
N THR A 7 -25.25 1.88 8.97
CA THR A 7 -24.78 3.20 9.47
C THR A 7 -24.49 3.22 10.97
N ARG A 8 -24.79 2.14 11.67
CA ARG A 8 -24.45 2.00 13.09
C ARG A 8 -22.95 2.13 13.30
N GLY A 9 -22.56 3.01 14.21
CA GLY A 9 -21.15 3.27 14.48
C GLY A 9 -20.51 4.37 13.62
N TRP A 10 -21.20 4.91 12.64
CA TRP A 10 -20.75 6.00 11.78
C TRP A 10 -21.50 7.32 12.04
N GLY A 11 -22.21 7.42 13.18
CA GLY A 11 -23.12 8.53 13.49
C GLY A 11 -22.44 9.90 13.66
N GLU A 12 -21.12 9.97 13.76
CA GLU A 12 -20.35 11.21 13.76
C GLU A 12 -20.05 11.75 12.34
N LEU A 13 -20.24 10.93 11.30
CA LEU A 13 -20.02 11.33 9.93
C LEU A 13 -21.24 12.02 9.33
N LEU A 14 -21.00 12.93 8.40
CA LEU A 14 -22.07 13.54 7.62
C LEU A 14 -22.73 12.49 6.72
N TRP A 15 -24.05 12.57 6.57
CA TRP A 15 -24.81 11.70 5.70
C TRP A 15 -24.27 11.66 4.26
N SER A 16 -23.91 12.82 3.72
CA SER A 16 -23.28 12.95 2.39
C SER A 16 -21.98 12.16 2.26
N ASP A 17 -21.18 12.11 3.33
CA ASP A 17 -19.89 11.40 3.32
C ASP A 17 -20.11 9.89 3.35
N ILE A 18 -21.09 9.41 4.15
CA ILE A 18 -21.49 8.00 4.17
C ILE A 18 -21.96 7.56 2.77
N LEU A 19 -22.81 8.35 2.11
CA LEU A 19 -23.30 8.04 0.78
C LEU A 19 -22.22 8.13 -0.30
N ALA A 20 -21.28 9.08 -0.16
CA ALA A 20 -20.13 9.18 -1.07
C ALA A 20 -19.25 7.93 -0.99
N LYS A 21 -18.99 7.41 0.22
CA LYS A 21 -18.25 6.17 0.43
C LYS A 21 -19.01 4.95 -0.13
N ALA A 22 -20.31 4.87 0.09
CA ALA A 22 -21.12 3.80 -0.46
C ALA A 22 -21.07 3.76 -2.00
N GLU A 23 -21.13 4.92 -2.65
CA GLU A 23 -21.02 5.06 -4.10
C GLU A 23 -19.61 4.71 -4.60
N GLU A 24 -18.56 5.25 -3.95
CA GLU A 24 -17.15 5.00 -4.29
C GLU A 24 -16.82 3.49 -4.23
N MET A 25 -17.35 2.78 -3.24
CA MET A 25 -17.10 1.34 -3.02
C MET A 25 -18.10 0.44 -3.73
N HIS A 26 -18.95 0.98 -4.60
CA HIS A 26 -19.94 0.24 -5.39
C HIS A 26 -20.95 -0.59 -4.58
N PHE A 27 -21.29 -0.14 -3.38
CA PHE A 27 -22.41 -0.74 -2.64
C PHE A 27 -23.72 -0.54 -3.39
N SER A 28 -24.63 -1.53 -3.25
CA SER A 28 -25.97 -1.43 -3.84
C SER A 28 -26.97 -0.77 -2.88
N GLY A 29 -26.63 -0.66 -1.60
CA GLY A 29 -27.50 -0.07 -0.61
C GLY A 29 -26.82 0.27 0.71
N VAL A 30 -27.55 0.94 1.58
CA VAL A 30 -27.14 1.33 2.94
C VAL A 30 -28.26 0.97 3.90
N GLU A 31 -27.93 0.31 5.01
CA GLU A 31 -28.82 0.05 6.12
C GLU A 31 -28.77 1.22 7.11
N ILE A 32 -29.94 1.74 7.45
CA ILE A 32 -30.05 2.96 8.25
C ILE A 32 -30.30 2.60 9.70
N TYR A 33 -29.36 2.91 10.61
CA TYR A 33 -29.58 2.78 12.04
C TYR A 33 -30.36 3.98 12.57
N SER A 34 -31.41 3.71 13.34
CA SER A 34 -32.38 4.73 13.73
C SER A 34 -31.99 5.64 14.90
N HIS A 35 -30.94 5.32 15.66
CA HIS A 35 -30.58 6.08 16.88
C HIS A 35 -29.08 6.39 16.95
N PRO A 36 -28.64 7.63 16.70
CA PRO A 36 -29.45 8.71 16.12
C PRO A 36 -29.77 8.49 14.66
N LEU A 37 -30.93 8.89 14.21
CA LEU A 37 -31.22 8.97 12.79
C LEU A 37 -30.26 10.00 12.16
N PRO A 38 -29.45 9.63 11.18
CA PRO A 38 -28.44 10.53 10.60
C PRO A 38 -29.05 11.67 9.79
N VAL A 39 -30.40 11.80 9.77
CA VAL A 39 -31.10 12.66 8.80
C VAL A 39 -32.28 13.42 9.43
N THR A 40 -32.28 14.72 9.25
CA THR A 40 -33.36 15.62 9.65
C THR A 40 -34.48 15.75 8.59
N ASN A 41 -34.18 15.39 7.31
CA ASN A 41 -35.13 15.46 6.21
C ASN A 41 -35.09 14.15 5.39
N VAL A 42 -35.96 13.23 5.74
CA VAL A 42 -36.04 11.88 5.16
C VAL A 42 -36.21 11.88 3.63
N ARG A 43 -37.06 12.77 3.10
CA ARG A 43 -37.27 12.85 1.64
C ARG A 43 -36.08 13.40 0.86
N ALA A 44 -35.32 14.31 1.47
CA ALA A 44 -34.08 14.82 0.87
C ALA A 44 -33.02 13.70 0.80
N CYS A 45 -32.88 12.94 1.87
CA CYS A 45 -31.97 11.82 1.94
C CYS A 45 -32.29 10.70 0.95
N TYR A 46 -33.56 10.35 0.82
CA TYR A 46 -33.99 9.40 -0.21
C TYR A 46 -33.61 9.86 -1.61
N ARG A 47 -33.84 11.14 -1.95
CA ARG A 47 -33.45 11.68 -3.26
C ARG A 47 -31.94 11.62 -3.48
N GLU A 48 -31.15 11.95 -2.47
CA GLU A 48 -29.69 11.86 -2.55
C GLU A 48 -29.23 10.42 -2.77
N MET A 49 -29.74 9.43 -2.01
CA MET A 49 -29.46 8.02 -2.22
C MET A 49 -29.79 7.58 -3.66
N ARG A 50 -30.97 7.95 -4.15
CA ARG A 50 -31.43 7.57 -5.48
C ARG A 50 -30.53 8.17 -6.59
N THR A 51 -30.05 9.41 -6.44
CA THR A 51 -29.13 10.01 -7.42
C THR A 51 -27.80 9.27 -7.51
N LYS A 52 -27.39 8.62 -6.43
CA LYS A 52 -26.18 7.79 -6.35
C LYS A 52 -26.44 6.31 -6.66
N GLY A 53 -27.64 5.94 -7.06
CA GLY A 53 -28.00 4.54 -7.33
C GLY A 53 -28.08 3.63 -6.10
N LEU A 54 -28.19 4.19 -4.91
CA LEU A 54 -28.23 3.48 -3.64
C LEU A 54 -29.68 3.23 -3.17
N THR A 55 -29.88 2.09 -2.51
CA THR A 55 -31.17 1.71 -1.88
C THR A 55 -31.05 1.75 -0.36
N ALA A 56 -32.06 2.27 0.33
CA ALA A 56 -32.23 2.05 1.77
C ALA A 56 -32.67 0.61 1.99
N THR A 57 -31.80 -0.23 2.55
CA THR A 57 -32.04 -1.69 2.59
C THR A 57 -32.96 -2.12 3.71
N CYS A 58 -32.81 -1.48 4.86
CA CYS A 58 -33.61 -1.71 6.06
C CYS A 58 -33.43 -0.52 7.00
N ILE A 59 -34.42 -0.26 7.88
CA ILE A 59 -34.25 0.61 9.05
C ILE A 59 -33.99 -0.29 10.26
N ASP A 60 -32.75 -0.27 10.74
CA ASP A 60 -32.37 -1.00 11.95
C ASP A 60 -32.67 -0.20 13.19
N SER A 61 -33.27 -0.84 14.20
CA SER A 61 -33.69 -0.18 15.43
C SER A 61 -33.21 -0.91 16.69
N PRO A 62 -33.00 -0.18 17.81
CA PRO A 62 -32.69 -0.77 19.11
C PRO A 62 -33.97 -1.23 19.84
N ASN A 63 -35.11 -1.37 19.17
CA ASN A 63 -36.39 -1.67 19.78
C ASN A 63 -36.47 -3.14 20.23
N ASP A 64 -36.60 -3.34 21.53
CA ASP A 64 -36.73 -4.64 22.18
C ASP A 64 -38.24 -4.99 22.37
N ILE A 65 -38.75 -5.87 21.52
CA ILE A 65 -40.14 -6.28 21.56
C ILE A 65 -40.50 -7.25 22.71
N SER A 66 -39.50 -7.65 23.53
CA SER A 66 -39.76 -8.45 24.73
C SER A 66 -40.23 -7.60 25.93
N GLN A 67 -40.18 -6.26 25.82
CA GLN A 67 -40.51 -5.32 26.88
C GLN A 67 -41.92 -4.75 26.74
N GLN A 68 -42.61 -4.52 27.86
CA GLN A 68 -43.86 -3.79 27.90
C GLN A 68 -43.56 -2.27 27.84
N SER A 69 -43.55 -1.68 26.66
CA SER A 69 -43.25 -0.26 26.46
C SER A 69 -44.13 0.37 25.39
N ASN A 70 -44.92 1.38 25.78
CA ASN A 70 -45.65 2.20 24.82
C ASN A 70 -44.73 3.10 23.97
N GLU A 71 -43.58 3.48 24.50
CA GLU A 71 -42.58 4.28 23.81
C GLU A 71 -41.99 3.46 22.64
N MET A 72 -41.61 2.21 22.89
CA MET A 72 -41.15 1.27 21.86
C MET A 72 -42.16 1.11 20.74
N ILE A 73 -43.46 0.89 21.09
CA ILE A 73 -44.51 0.79 20.07
C ILE A 73 -44.64 2.07 19.25
N THR A 74 -44.61 3.24 19.91
CA THR A 74 -44.69 4.54 19.24
C THR A 74 -43.50 4.75 18.31
N ASP A 75 -42.30 4.40 18.75
CA ASP A 75 -41.11 4.50 17.95
C ASP A 75 -41.16 3.57 16.71
N MET A 76 -41.52 2.31 16.88
CA MET A 76 -41.72 1.38 15.76
C MET A 76 -42.72 1.91 14.72
N LEU A 77 -43.82 2.50 15.15
CA LEU A 77 -44.84 3.09 14.27
C LEU A 77 -44.27 4.30 13.48
N ASN A 78 -43.42 5.12 14.12
CA ASN A 78 -42.73 6.22 13.49
C ASN A 78 -41.68 5.72 12.45
N LEU A 79 -40.89 4.70 12.82
CA LEU A 79 -39.90 4.09 11.93
C LEU A 79 -40.54 3.45 10.70
N MET A 80 -41.72 2.80 10.80
CA MET A 80 -42.49 2.32 9.67
C MET A 80 -42.93 3.47 8.74
N GLY A 81 -43.24 4.65 9.31
CA GLY A 81 -43.55 5.85 8.53
C GLY A 81 -42.32 6.40 7.79
N ILE A 82 -41.13 6.33 8.41
CA ILE A 82 -39.87 6.67 7.79
C ILE A 82 -39.50 5.68 6.69
N ALA A 83 -39.63 4.38 6.95
CA ALA A 83 -39.40 3.32 5.97
C ALA A 83 -40.21 3.55 4.68
N ASN A 84 -41.49 3.83 4.82
CA ASN A 84 -42.34 4.17 3.68
C ASN A 84 -41.85 5.39 2.90
N GLN A 85 -41.39 6.45 3.57
CA GLN A 85 -40.80 7.65 2.94
C GLN A 85 -39.46 7.40 2.26
N MET A 86 -38.69 6.43 2.75
CA MET A 86 -37.39 6.00 2.20
C MET A 86 -37.54 4.94 1.13
N HIS A 87 -38.78 4.48 0.86
CA HIS A 87 -39.07 3.37 -0.04
C HIS A 87 -38.26 2.10 0.29
N THR A 88 -38.08 1.81 1.59
CA THR A 88 -37.59 0.54 2.08
C THR A 88 -38.75 -0.29 2.64
N ASP A 89 -38.73 -1.59 2.35
CA ASP A 89 -39.80 -2.52 2.75
C ASP A 89 -39.66 -3.01 4.19
N TYR A 90 -38.52 -2.69 4.88
CA TYR A 90 -38.11 -3.36 6.10
C TYR A 90 -37.82 -2.43 7.26
N VAL A 91 -38.35 -2.81 8.46
CA VAL A 91 -37.96 -2.23 9.75
C VAL A 91 -37.56 -3.35 10.70
N CYS A 92 -36.38 -3.26 11.33
CA CYS A 92 -35.89 -4.29 12.23
C CYS A 92 -36.29 -4.04 13.69
N CYS A 93 -36.44 -5.15 14.43
CA CYS A 93 -36.49 -5.18 15.89
C CYS A 93 -35.80 -6.45 16.43
N PHE A 94 -35.62 -6.53 17.76
CA PHE A 94 -35.06 -7.74 18.40
C PHE A 94 -35.83 -8.06 19.69
N ALA A 95 -35.56 -9.24 20.26
CA ALA A 95 -36.13 -9.64 21.56
C ALA A 95 -34.99 -10.13 22.47
N LYS A 96 -34.76 -9.42 23.57
CA LYS A 96 -33.71 -9.74 24.52
C LYS A 96 -34.11 -10.81 25.52
N GLU A 97 -35.31 -10.67 26.09
CA GLU A 97 -35.79 -11.52 27.17
C GLU A 97 -36.79 -12.55 26.67
N ASP A 98 -36.85 -13.71 27.35
CA ASP A 98 -37.81 -14.80 27.07
C ASP A 98 -39.20 -14.48 27.66
N ASN A 99 -39.84 -13.47 27.07
CA ASN A 99 -41.19 -13.08 27.41
C ASN A 99 -42.13 -13.25 26.19
N MET A 100 -42.41 -14.49 25.81
CA MET A 100 -43.19 -14.80 24.61
C MET A 100 -44.62 -14.22 24.62
N ALA A 101 -45.23 -14.06 25.81
CA ALA A 101 -46.56 -13.46 25.91
C ALA A 101 -46.54 -11.98 25.52
N GLN A 102 -45.54 -11.22 26.01
CA GLN A 102 -45.38 -9.81 25.69
C GLN A 102 -44.93 -9.59 24.25
N ILE A 103 -44.03 -10.45 23.72
CA ILE A 103 -43.61 -10.41 22.32
C ILE A 103 -44.81 -10.57 21.40
N ARG A 104 -45.71 -11.54 21.67
CA ARG A 104 -46.93 -11.74 20.88
C ARG A 104 -47.86 -10.54 20.96
N GLU A 105 -48.14 -10.00 22.14
CA GLU A 105 -48.96 -8.81 22.31
C GLU A 105 -48.45 -7.58 21.55
N ASN A 106 -47.12 -7.38 21.58
CA ASN A 106 -46.51 -6.28 20.86
C ASN A 106 -46.58 -6.48 19.33
N LEU A 107 -46.29 -7.69 18.83
CA LEU A 107 -46.38 -8.01 17.41
C LEU A 107 -47.82 -7.89 16.89
N ASP A 108 -48.85 -8.32 17.63
CA ASP A 108 -50.27 -8.16 17.23
C ASP A 108 -50.59 -6.66 16.95
N LYS A 109 -50.07 -5.74 17.76
CA LYS A 109 -50.24 -4.29 17.56
C LYS A 109 -49.46 -3.76 16.36
N LEU A 110 -48.23 -4.23 16.17
CA LEU A 110 -47.34 -3.74 15.11
C LEU A 110 -47.71 -4.27 13.72
N ILE A 111 -48.18 -5.51 13.60
CA ILE A 111 -48.59 -6.14 12.34
C ILE A 111 -49.70 -5.36 11.62
N LEU A 112 -50.67 -4.85 12.37
CA LEU A 112 -51.76 -4.06 11.77
C LEU A 112 -51.23 -2.79 11.12
N ALA A 113 -50.31 -2.09 11.79
CA ALA A 113 -49.70 -0.87 11.27
C ALA A 113 -48.69 -1.19 10.12
N ALA A 114 -47.96 -2.28 10.20
CA ALA A 114 -47.06 -2.75 9.14
C ALA A 114 -47.85 -3.01 7.84
N ARG A 115 -48.99 -3.67 7.94
CA ARG A 115 -49.90 -3.92 6.81
C ARG A 115 -50.43 -2.63 6.18
N GLU A 116 -50.88 -1.69 7.00
CA GLU A 116 -51.38 -0.39 6.53
C GLU A 116 -50.33 0.44 5.80
N LYS A 117 -49.04 0.33 6.23
CA LYS A 117 -47.92 1.09 5.66
C LYS A 117 -47.19 0.31 4.58
N GLY A 118 -47.50 -0.94 4.32
CA GLY A 118 -46.82 -1.77 3.33
C GLY A 118 -45.37 -2.08 3.71
N VAL A 119 -45.08 -2.29 5.00
CA VAL A 119 -43.77 -2.55 5.55
C VAL A 119 -43.75 -3.93 6.22
N THR A 120 -42.66 -4.66 6.11
CA THR A 120 -42.42 -5.93 6.82
C THR A 120 -41.48 -5.69 8.02
N ILE A 121 -41.85 -6.25 9.16
CA ILE A 121 -41.05 -6.22 10.39
C ILE A 121 -40.08 -7.39 10.34
N LEU A 122 -38.77 -7.08 10.40
CA LEU A 122 -37.73 -8.09 10.49
C LEU A 122 -37.31 -8.30 11.96
N ILE A 123 -37.43 -9.53 12.42
CA ILE A 123 -36.99 -9.92 13.76
C ILE A 123 -35.57 -10.46 13.66
N LYS A 124 -34.63 -9.92 14.48
CA LYS A 124 -33.23 -10.37 14.48
C LYS A 124 -33.09 -11.73 15.15
N THR A 125 -32.24 -12.57 14.59
CA THR A 125 -31.78 -13.84 15.19
C THR A 125 -30.76 -13.62 16.33
N SER A 126 -31.12 -12.76 17.29
CA SER A 126 -30.31 -12.44 18.46
C SER A 126 -31.13 -12.54 19.75
N GLY A 127 -30.50 -12.52 20.90
CA GLY A 127 -31.16 -12.63 22.19
C GLY A 127 -31.91 -13.97 22.30
N VAL A 128 -33.22 -13.95 22.61
CA VAL A 128 -34.04 -15.16 22.75
C VAL A 128 -34.12 -15.93 21.41
N PHE A 129 -34.06 -15.23 20.29
CA PHE A 129 -34.17 -15.81 18.94
C PHE A 129 -32.82 -16.17 18.30
N ALA A 130 -31.72 -16.15 19.07
CA ALA A 130 -30.49 -16.85 18.69
C ALA A 130 -30.72 -18.37 18.54
N ASP A 131 -31.73 -18.93 19.25
CA ASP A 131 -32.34 -20.24 18.95
C ASP A 131 -33.36 -20.03 17.85
N THR A 132 -32.98 -20.36 16.62
CA THR A 132 -33.83 -20.08 15.45
C THR A 132 -35.07 -20.95 15.34
N SER A 133 -35.10 -22.10 16.02
CA SER A 133 -36.28 -22.95 16.09
C SER A 133 -37.45 -22.25 16.80
N ARG A 134 -37.15 -21.47 17.84
CA ARG A 134 -38.13 -20.66 18.56
C ARG A 134 -38.71 -19.52 17.71
N LEU A 135 -37.84 -18.88 16.92
CA LEU A 135 -38.30 -17.84 16.00
C LEU A 135 -39.18 -18.43 14.90
N ARG A 136 -38.78 -19.58 14.33
CA ARG A 136 -39.61 -20.32 13.36
C ARG A 136 -41.01 -20.61 13.93
N ASP A 137 -41.06 -21.10 15.14
CA ASP A 137 -42.37 -21.47 15.77
C ASP A 137 -43.23 -20.21 15.97
N LEU A 138 -42.64 -19.10 16.40
CA LEU A 138 -43.34 -17.81 16.48
C LEU A 138 -43.89 -17.34 15.12
N LEU A 139 -43.06 -17.35 14.07
CA LEU A 139 -43.46 -16.92 12.74
C LEU A 139 -44.56 -17.82 12.14
N ASN A 140 -44.46 -19.13 12.38
CA ASN A 140 -45.47 -20.08 11.94
C ASN A 140 -46.82 -19.88 12.65
N ASP A 141 -46.80 -19.45 13.91
CA ASP A 141 -48.02 -19.15 14.66
C ASP A 141 -48.75 -17.91 14.12
N PHE A 142 -47.98 -16.86 13.73
CA PHE A 142 -48.56 -15.67 13.12
C PHE A 142 -48.98 -15.88 11.65
N ALA A 143 -48.22 -16.67 10.90
CA ALA A 143 -48.47 -17.04 9.49
C ALA A 143 -48.90 -15.85 8.63
N CYS A 144 -48.15 -14.74 8.67
CA CYS A 144 -48.44 -13.50 7.94
C CYS A 144 -47.23 -12.99 7.17
N ASP A 145 -47.48 -12.16 6.15
CA ASP A 145 -46.42 -11.61 5.29
C ASP A 145 -45.72 -10.37 5.89
N GLU A 146 -46.30 -9.79 6.95
CA GLU A 146 -45.75 -8.62 7.63
C GLU A 146 -44.63 -8.94 8.63
N LEU A 147 -44.36 -10.23 8.88
CA LEU A 147 -43.27 -10.71 9.72
C LEU A 147 -42.28 -11.53 8.93
N ALA A 148 -40.99 -11.20 9.09
CA ALA A 148 -39.91 -11.94 8.49
C ALA A 148 -38.64 -11.86 9.38
N VAL A 149 -37.48 -12.24 8.84
CA VAL A 149 -36.24 -12.37 9.60
C VAL A 149 -35.11 -11.58 8.99
N ILE A 150 -34.37 -10.89 9.86
CA ILE A 150 -32.98 -10.56 9.56
C ILE A 150 -32.08 -11.60 10.23
N TRP A 151 -31.35 -12.34 9.42
CA TRP A 151 -30.40 -13.31 9.93
C TRP A 151 -29.12 -12.59 10.31
N ASP A 152 -28.96 -12.29 11.59
CA ASP A 152 -27.65 -11.98 12.16
C ASP A 152 -26.90 -13.30 12.32
N VAL A 153 -26.00 -13.57 11.40
CA VAL A 153 -25.37 -14.90 11.26
C VAL A 153 -24.56 -15.32 12.49
N HIS A 154 -24.12 -14.34 13.26
CA HIS A 154 -23.20 -14.53 14.38
C HIS A 154 -23.88 -15.18 15.59
N HIS A 155 -25.04 -14.69 16.01
CA HIS A 155 -25.67 -15.10 17.27
C HIS A 155 -26.14 -16.56 17.30
N PRO A 156 -26.84 -17.11 16.27
CA PRO A 156 -27.17 -18.54 16.27
C PRO A 156 -25.92 -19.41 16.38
N TYR A 157 -24.87 -19.07 15.64
CA TYR A 157 -23.63 -19.85 15.63
C TYR A 157 -22.85 -19.76 16.95
N ARG A 158 -22.62 -18.55 17.47
CA ARG A 158 -21.78 -18.34 18.66
C ARG A 158 -22.51 -18.61 19.98
N ASP A 159 -23.76 -18.17 20.08
CA ASP A 159 -24.51 -18.26 21.34
C ASP A 159 -25.23 -19.59 21.51
N LYS A 160 -25.60 -20.27 20.39
CA LYS A 160 -26.35 -21.52 20.40
C LYS A 160 -25.66 -22.71 19.74
N ASN A 161 -24.45 -22.48 19.19
CA ASN A 161 -23.71 -23.49 18.44
C ASN A 161 -24.52 -24.10 17.28
N GLU A 162 -25.39 -23.28 16.68
CA GLU A 162 -26.26 -23.66 15.57
C GLU A 162 -25.51 -23.42 14.24
N SER A 163 -25.46 -24.45 13.40
CA SER A 163 -24.79 -24.34 12.10
C SER A 163 -25.60 -23.48 11.10
N PRO A 164 -24.97 -22.83 10.12
CA PRO A 164 -25.67 -22.11 9.06
C PRO A 164 -26.72 -22.96 8.33
N ALA A 165 -26.43 -24.23 8.10
CA ALA A 165 -27.38 -25.19 7.48
C ALA A 165 -28.61 -25.43 8.34
N GLU A 166 -28.46 -25.44 9.65
CA GLU A 166 -29.59 -25.63 10.59
C GLU A 166 -30.45 -24.37 10.64
N THR A 167 -29.84 -23.18 10.69
CA THR A 167 -30.56 -21.90 10.59
C THR A 167 -31.38 -21.82 9.31
N ILE A 168 -30.82 -22.16 8.16
CA ILE A 168 -31.58 -22.19 6.88
C ILE A 168 -32.72 -23.21 6.91
N LYS A 169 -32.51 -24.35 7.51
CA LYS A 169 -33.58 -25.36 7.67
C LYS A 169 -34.75 -24.83 8.52
N ASN A 170 -34.46 -24.03 9.55
CA ASN A 170 -35.47 -23.44 10.42
C ASN A 170 -36.17 -22.24 9.75
N LEU A 171 -35.44 -21.33 9.15
CA LEU A 171 -35.92 -19.99 8.78
C LEU A 171 -36.03 -19.76 7.28
N GLY A 172 -35.26 -20.42 6.44
CA GLY A 172 -35.29 -20.42 4.97
C GLY A 172 -36.01 -19.24 4.32
N ALA A 173 -37.26 -19.42 3.92
CA ALA A 173 -38.06 -18.41 3.19
C ALA A 173 -38.38 -17.13 4.00
N TYR A 174 -38.26 -17.19 5.33
CA TYR A 174 -38.46 -16.01 6.18
C TYR A 174 -37.27 -15.02 6.13
N ILE A 175 -36.10 -15.45 5.71
CA ILE A 175 -34.91 -14.61 5.66
C ILE A 175 -35.01 -13.57 4.53
N LYS A 176 -35.03 -12.28 4.88
CA LYS A 176 -35.12 -11.15 3.94
C LYS A 176 -33.92 -10.25 3.95
N HIS A 177 -33.11 -10.30 5.00
CA HIS A 177 -31.89 -9.48 5.15
C HIS A 177 -30.84 -10.23 5.96
N ILE A 178 -29.56 -9.93 5.71
CA ILE A 178 -28.44 -10.60 6.37
C ILE A 178 -27.57 -9.57 7.06
N HIS A 179 -27.25 -9.79 8.34
CA HIS A 179 -26.15 -9.15 9.02
C HIS A 179 -24.94 -10.07 9.03
N LEU A 180 -23.85 -9.66 8.42
CA LEU A 180 -22.61 -10.41 8.36
C LEU A 180 -21.52 -9.71 9.19
N ARG A 181 -20.88 -10.47 10.07
CA ARG A 181 -19.65 -10.12 10.76
C ARG A 181 -18.77 -11.34 10.93
N ASP A 182 -17.46 -11.13 11.10
CA ASP A 182 -16.51 -12.18 11.44
C ASP A 182 -15.99 -12.02 12.87
N SER A 183 -15.57 -13.13 13.49
CA SER A 183 -15.14 -13.14 14.88
C SER A 183 -14.30 -14.39 15.17
N ASN A 184 -13.53 -14.36 16.26
CA ASN A 184 -12.86 -15.53 16.81
C ASN A 184 -13.68 -16.19 17.93
N ASP A 185 -14.50 -15.41 18.62
CA ASP A 185 -15.42 -15.83 19.71
C ASP A 185 -16.68 -14.96 19.73
N ALA A 186 -17.49 -15.09 20.79
CA ALA A 186 -18.74 -14.35 20.90
C ALA A 186 -18.57 -12.82 21.04
N ASP A 187 -17.43 -12.38 21.59
CA ASP A 187 -17.18 -10.99 21.98
C ASP A 187 -16.23 -10.24 21.04
N THR A 188 -15.62 -10.94 20.06
CA THR A 188 -14.66 -10.34 19.14
C THR A 188 -15.27 -9.89 17.82
N TYR A 189 -14.64 -8.90 17.19
CA TYR A 189 -14.88 -8.47 15.81
C TYR A 189 -13.57 -8.57 15.02
N ASN A 190 -13.62 -9.22 13.87
CA ASN A 190 -12.51 -9.33 12.95
C ASN A 190 -12.93 -8.76 11.59
N LEU A 191 -11.98 -8.34 10.78
CA LEU A 191 -12.23 -8.12 9.37
C LEU A 191 -12.79 -9.40 8.75
N ILE A 192 -13.71 -9.25 7.82
CA ILE A 192 -14.35 -10.39 7.17
C ILE A 192 -13.30 -11.29 6.53
N GLY A 193 -13.24 -12.56 6.96
CA GLY A 193 -12.24 -13.55 6.53
C GLY A 193 -10.96 -13.63 7.36
N GLU A 194 -10.82 -12.80 8.39
CA GLU A 194 -9.67 -12.83 9.30
C GLU A 194 -9.98 -13.50 10.65
N GLY A 195 -11.24 -13.80 10.91
CA GLY A 195 -11.69 -14.59 12.04
C GLY A 195 -11.75 -16.10 11.72
N ASN A 196 -12.40 -16.83 12.60
CA ASN A 196 -12.68 -18.26 12.41
C ASN A 196 -14.19 -18.55 12.24
N PHE A 197 -14.99 -17.52 11.93
CA PHE A 197 -16.40 -17.66 11.68
C PHE A 197 -16.63 -18.39 10.32
N PRO A 198 -17.59 -19.32 10.18
CA PRO A 198 -17.73 -20.15 8.99
C PRO A 198 -18.47 -19.42 7.84
N ILE A 199 -17.91 -18.31 7.37
CA ILE A 199 -18.54 -17.45 6.34
C ILE A 199 -18.85 -18.23 5.07
N LYS A 200 -17.95 -19.15 4.68
CA LYS A 200 -18.21 -19.98 3.49
C LYS A 200 -19.46 -20.85 3.66
N GLU A 201 -19.68 -21.44 4.82
CA GLU A 201 -20.88 -22.24 5.10
C GLU A 201 -22.12 -21.37 5.09
N VAL A 202 -22.04 -20.11 5.58
CA VAL A 202 -23.14 -19.14 5.47
C VAL A 202 -23.47 -18.86 4.01
N MET A 203 -22.45 -18.65 3.16
CA MET A 203 -22.66 -18.39 1.74
C MET A 203 -23.26 -19.62 1.03
N ASP A 204 -22.76 -20.82 1.31
CA ASP A 204 -23.31 -22.08 0.78
C ASP A 204 -24.79 -22.25 1.21
N ALA A 205 -25.12 -21.90 2.45
CA ALA A 205 -26.48 -21.94 2.99
C ALA A 205 -27.41 -20.94 2.27
N LEU A 206 -26.98 -19.70 2.05
CA LEU A 206 -27.74 -18.68 1.30
C LEU A 206 -27.93 -19.07 -0.15
N TRP A 207 -26.96 -19.66 -0.81
CA TRP A 207 -27.13 -20.19 -2.17
C TRP A 207 -28.13 -21.34 -2.25
N SER A 208 -28.23 -22.17 -1.20
CA SER A 208 -29.18 -23.28 -1.16
C SER A 208 -30.65 -22.85 -1.20
N ILE A 209 -30.93 -21.59 -0.84
CA ILE A 209 -32.28 -20.99 -0.90
C ILE A 209 -32.43 -19.94 -2.00
N ASP A 210 -31.46 -19.86 -2.92
CA ASP A 210 -31.37 -18.87 -4.00
C ASP A 210 -31.57 -17.42 -3.52
N TYR A 211 -30.88 -17.08 -2.41
CA TYR A 211 -30.99 -15.77 -1.80
C TYR A 211 -30.36 -14.69 -2.70
N ASP A 212 -31.14 -13.67 -3.06
CA ASP A 212 -30.72 -12.54 -3.91
C ASP A 212 -30.80 -11.17 -3.21
N GLY A 213 -31.09 -11.17 -1.90
CA GLY A 213 -31.23 -9.99 -1.08
C GLY A 213 -29.90 -9.32 -0.73
N PHE A 214 -29.96 -8.42 0.27
CA PHE A 214 -28.79 -7.68 0.76
C PHE A 214 -28.05 -8.43 1.86
N ILE A 215 -26.72 -8.40 1.77
CA ILE A 215 -25.82 -8.76 2.86
C ILE A 215 -25.20 -7.48 3.39
N SER A 216 -25.52 -7.13 4.63
CA SER A 216 -25.11 -5.93 5.31
C SER A 216 -23.94 -6.20 6.24
N LEU A 217 -22.84 -5.47 6.07
CA LEU A 217 -21.75 -5.51 7.02
C LEU A 217 -22.21 -4.87 8.34
N GLU A 218 -22.21 -5.63 9.42
CA GLU A 218 -22.40 -5.10 10.76
C GLU A 218 -21.05 -4.83 11.41
N TRP A 219 -20.77 -3.55 11.71
CA TRP A 219 -19.55 -3.11 12.37
C TRP A 219 -19.89 -2.17 13.51
N LYS A 220 -19.41 -2.50 14.71
CA LYS A 220 -19.69 -1.75 15.94
C LYS A 220 -18.38 -1.20 16.50
N PRO A 221 -18.04 0.08 16.23
CA PRO A 221 -16.78 0.71 16.64
C PRO A 221 -16.56 0.70 18.16
N GLU A 222 -17.62 0.59 18.96
CA GLU A 222 -17.53 0.48 20.42
C GLU A 222 -16.71 -0.72 20.88
N TYR A 223 -16.55 -1.74 20.03
CA TYR A 223 -15.71 -2.92 20.31
C TYR A 223 -14.30 -2.78 19.74
N TYR A 224 -14.11 -1.86 18.78
CA TYR A 224 -12.84 -1.64 18.07
C TYR A 224 -12.61 -0.15 17.78
N LEU A 225 -12.57 0.67 18.83
CA LEU A 225 -12.40 2.12 18.76
C LEU A 225 -11.15 2.57 17.97
N GLU A 226 -10.13 1.71 17.90
CA GLU A 226 -8.85 2.00 17.27
C GLU A 226 -8.83 1.74 15.76
N LEU A 227 -9.77 0.94 15.24
CA LEU A 227 -9.76 0.42 13.88
C LEU A 227 -11.04 0.74 13.09
N ALA A 228 -11.88 1.62 13.62
CA ALA A 228 -13.21 1.92 13.10
C ALA A 228 -13.22 2.82 11.83
N ASP A 229 -12.19 2.80 11.00
CA ASP A 229 -12.11 3.63 9.80
C ASP A 229 -12.86 2.98 8.63
N MET A 230 -13.86 3.69 8.08
CA MET A 230 -14.62 3.26 6.91
C MET A 230 -13.72 2.99 5.70
N ASP A 231 -12.65 3.76 5.55
CA ASP A 231 -11.70 3.65 4.43
C ASP A 231 -10.90 2.35 4.45
N ILE A 232 -10.94 1.62 5.55
CA ILE A 232 -10.29 0.30 5.70
C ILE A 232 -11.34 -0.81 5.63
N ILE A 233 -12.42 -0.68 6.39
CA ILE A 233 -13.37 -1.77 6.63
C ILE A 233 -14.25 -2.03 5.41
N LEU A 234 -14.76 -0.97 4.77
CA LEU A 234 -15.68 -1.14 3.64
C LEU A 234 -15.00 -1.72 2.40
N PRO A 235 -13.81 -1.21 1.96
CA PRO A 235 -13.09 -1.84 0.85
C PRO A 235 -12.72 -3.29 1.12
N HIS A 236 -12.31 -3.61 2.36
CA HIS A 236 -11.99 -4.97 2.73
C HIS A 236 -13.20 -5.91 2.59
N PHE A 237 -14.36 -5.46 3.06
CA PHE A 237 -15.61 -6.24 2.96
C PHE A 237 -15.99 -6.49 1.50
N VAL A 238 -16.02 -5.46 0.65
CA VAL A 238 -16.34 -5.60 -0.77
C VAL A 238 -15.39 -6.57 -1.46
N ASN A 239 -14.08 -6.37 -1.29
CA ASN A 239 -13.04 -7.25 -1.82
C ASN A 239 -13.21 -8.72 -1.42
N TYR A 240 -13.55 -8.95 -0.15
CA TYR A 240 -13.76 -10.30 0.34
C TYR A 240 -14.99 -10.94 -0.28
N MET A 241 -16.11 -10.20 -0.35
CA MET A 241 -17.37 -10.71 -0.86
C MET A 241 -17.37 -10.95 -2.37
N GLU A 242 -16.64 -10.14 -3.15
CA GLU A 242 -16.46 -10.38 -4.59
C GLU A 242 -15.91 -11.77 -4.92
N ARG A 243 -15.08 -12.33 -4.04
CA ARG A 243 -14.51 -13.67 -4.21
C ARG A 243 -15.59 -14.76 -4.21
N PHE A 244 -16.63 -14.59 -3.40
CA PHE A 244 -17.76 -15.52 -3.38
C PHE A 244 -18.58 -15.43 -4.67
N GLU A 245 -18.71 -14.26 -5.27
CA GLU A 245 -19.38 -14.11 -6.57
C GLU A 245 -18.60 -14.78 -7.71
N ARG A 246 -17.26 -14.62 -7.72
CA ARG A 246 -16.37 -15.20 -8.74
C ARG A 246 -16.12 -16.70 -8.54
N SER A 247 -16.27 -17.21 -7.32
CA SER A 247 -15.82 -18.55 -6.93
C SER A 247 -16.92 -19.57 -6.70
N ARG A 248 -18.12 -19.40 -7.31
CA ARG A 248 -19.16 -20.44 -7.26
C ARG A 248 -18.64 -21.85 -7.62
N ASP A 249 -17.44 -21.92 -8.28
CA ASP A 249 -16.79 -23.16 -8.70
C ASP A 249 -15.35 -23.35 -8.21
N LYS A 250 -14.78 -22.45 -7.37
CA LYS A 250 -13.38 -22.56 -6.95
C LYS A 250 -13.23 -22.60 -5.42
N LYS A 251 -12.49 -23.61 -4.92
CA LYS A 251 -12.04 -23.69 -3.52
C LYS A 251 -10.94 -22.66 -3.30
N VAL A 252 -11.28 -21.44 -2.86
CA VAL A 252 -10.30 -20.42 -2.49
C VAL A 252 -9.76 -20.74 -1.09
N LYS A 253 -8.45 -20.92 -0.96
CA LYS A 253 -7.77 -21.05 0.33
C LYS A 253 -7.43 -19.66 0.85
N LEU A 254 -8.12 -19.24 1.91
CA LEU A 254 -7.80 -18.03 2.65
C LEU A 254 -6.49 -18.25 3.42
N PHE A 255 -5.43 -17.52 3.07
CA PHE A 255 -4.12 -17.55 3.72
C PHE A 255 -3.65 -18.97 4.12
N PRO A 256 -2.99 -19.71 3.23
CA PRO A 256 -2.39 -20.99 3.59
C PRO A 256 -1.17 -20.73 4.49
N ASN A 257 -1.39 -20.28 5.73
CA ASN A 257 -0.38 -20.27 6.76
C ASN A 257 -0.28 -21.68 7.32
N HIS A 258 0.62 -22.44 6.79
CA HIS A 258 0.96 -23.77 7.34
C HIS A 258 1.72 -23.58 8.65
N ASN A 259 1.01 -23.34 9.76
CA ASN A 259 1.54 -23.30 11.12
C ASN A 259 2.80 -22.41 11.30
N GLY A 260 2.85 -21.23 10.65
CA GLY A 260 3.98 -20.29 10.75
C GLY A 260 5.24 -20.74 9.98
N ARG A 261 5.16 -21.81 9.19
CA ARG A 261 6.26 -22.26 8.32
C ARG A 261 5.97 -21.83 6.88
N GLY A 262 6.76 -20.87 6.38
CA GLY A 262 6.75 -20.49 4.98
C GLY A 262 7.51 -21.48 4.10
N PHE A 263 7.16 -21.50 2.82
CA PHE A 263 7.88 -22.22 1.77
C PHE A 263 8.84 -21.30 1.03
N TYR A 264 9.86 -21.89 0.46
CA TYR A 264 10.87 -21.21 -0.33
C TYR A 264 11.24 -22.06 -1.55
N VAL A 265 11.18 -21.45 -2.73
CA VAL A 265 11.33 -22.17 -4.01
C VAL A 265 12.75 -22.23 -4.52
N TRP A 266 13.52 -21.15 -4.29
CA TRP A 266 14.84 -20.98 -4.88
C TRP A 266 15.94 -21.45 -3.96
N LYS A 267 17.05 -21.89 -4.54
CA LYS A 267 18.26 -22.10 -3.76
C LYS A 267 18.90 -20.77 -3.36
N LYS A 268 19.31 -20.66 -2.11
CA LYS A 268 20.08 -19.51 -1.64
C LYS A 268 21.37 -19.36 -2.42
N ASP A 269 21.80 -18.12 -2.63
CA ASP A 269 23.04 -17.75 -3.31
C ASP A 269 23.13 -18.15 -4.81
N GLU A 270 22.09 -18.79 -5.39
CA GLU A 270 21.98 -19.03 -6.83
C GLU A 270 21.14 -17.93 -7.49
N LEU A 271 21.59 -17.48 -8.67
CA LEU A 271 20.86 -16.48 -9.45
C LEU A 271 19.78 -17.16 -10.31
N ILE A 272 18.68 -16.44 -10.52
CA ILE A 272 17.54 -16.86 -11.33
C ILE A 272 17.76 -16.38 -12.78
N ASN A 273 17.80 -17.31 -13.75
CA ASN A 273 17.89 -16.97 -15.16
C ASN A 273 16.48 -16.97 -15.81
N MET A 274 15.62 -16.08 -15.34
CA MET A 274 14.23 -15.96 -15.78
C MET A 274 13.83 -14.49 -15.93
N THR A 275 12.84 -14.25 -16.81
CA THR A 275 12.15 -12.96 -16.91
C THR A 275 11.13 -12.80 -15.79
N PHE A 276 10.62 -11.58 -15.57
CA PHE A 276 9.53 -11.33 -14.60
C PHE A 276 8.29 -12.20 -14.86
N SER A 277 7.92 -12.39 -16.13
CA SER A 277 6.78 -13.23 -16.50
C SER A 277 7.00 -14.68 -16.09
N GLN A 278 8.19 -15.22 -16.36
CA GLN A 278 8.53 -16.60 -15.99
C GLN A 278 8.59 -16.80 -14.47
N VAL A 279 9.08 -15.79 -13.72
CA VAL A 279 9.06 -15.84 -12.24
C VAL A 279 7.63 -15.83 -11.71
N LEU A 280 6.74 -14.98 -12.25
CA LEU A 280 5.32 -14.97 -11.89
C LEU A 280 4.65 -16.30 -12.20
N ASP A 281 4.88 -16.86 -13.39
CA ASP A 281 4.34 -18.17 -13.78
C ASP A 281 4.83 -19.27 -12.82
N ARG A 282 6.11 -19.24 -12.41
CA ARG A 282 6.66 -20.18 -11.41
C ARG A 282 5.96 -20.04 -10.06
N MET A 283 5.70 -18.81 -9.61
CA MET A 283 4.96 -18.58 -8.33
C MET A 283 3.51 -19.07 -8.43
N VAL A 284 2.87 -18.93 -9.60
CA VAL A 284 1.52 -19.47 -9.83
C VAL A 284 1.53 -21.00 -9.84
N GLU A 285 2.54 -21.65 -10.40
CA GLU A 285 2.66 -23.12 -10.36
C GLU A 285 2.79 -23.66 -8.93
N GLU A 286 3.61 -22.99 -8.11
CA GLU A 286 3.87 -23.42 -6.73
C GLU A 286 2.77 -23.00 -5.73
N PHE A 287 2.22 -21.79 -5.89
CA PHE A 287 1.33 -21.15 -4.92
C PHE A 287 0.12 -20.46 -5.57
N PRO A 288 -0.69 -21.14 -6.41
CA PRO A 288 -1.77 -20.50 -7.18
C PRO A 288 -2.77 -19.76 -6.30
N ASP A 289 -3.10 -20.32 -5.15
CA ASP A 289 -4.11 -19.82 -4.20
C ASP A 289 -3.53 -18.89 -3.13
N GLN A 290 -2.22 -18.67 -3.11
CA GLN A 290 -1.58 -17.70 -2.21
C GLN A 290 -1.97 -16.28 -2.64
N TYR A 291 -2.29 -15.40 -1.68
CA TYR A 291 -2.47 -14.01 -2.00
C TYR A 291 -1.18 -13.39 -2.53
N CYS A 292 -1.26 -12.81 -3.71
CA CYS A 292 -0.21 -11.95 -4.28
C CYS A 292 -0.40 -10.51 -3.78
N PHE A 293 -1.61 -9.99 -3.89
CA PHE A 293 -1.97 -8.64 -3.44
C PHE A 293 -3.18 -8.67 -2.51
N LYS A 294 -3.10 -7.88 -1.45
CA LYS A 294 -4.21 -7.57 -0.56
C LYS A 294 -4.15 -6.09 -0.16
N TYR A 295 -4.90 -5.25 -0.85
CA TYR A 295 -5.05 -3.86 -0.46
C TYR A 295 -5.99 -3.74 0.73
N THR A 296 -5.61 -2.92 1.71
CA THR A 296 -6.43 -2.62 2.89
C THR A 296 -7.42 -1.50 2.61
N THR A 297 -7.06 -0.57 1.71
CA THR A 297 -7.77 0.69 1.47
C THR A 297 -8.34 0.83 0.07
N LEU A 298 -8.15 -0.15 -0.80
CA LEU A 298 -8.65 -0.17 -2.16
C LEU A 298 -9.29 -1.52 -2.47
N ASP A 299 -10.26 -1.53 -3.38
CA ASP A 299 -10.91 -2.74 -3.86
C ASP A 299 -10.01 -3.53 -4.82
N TYR A 300 -8.98 -4.17 -4.28
CA TYR A 300 -8.10 -5.04 -5.06
C TYR A 300 -7.42 -6.08 -4.17
N THR A 301 -7.91 -7.31 -4.26
CA THR A 301 -7.28 -8.48 -3.65
C THR A 301 -7.18 -9.59 -4.69
N ARG A 302 -5.97 -10.16 -4.86
CA ARG A 302 -5.69 -11.18 -5.88
C ARG A 302 -4.78 -12.26 -5.34
N THR A 303 -5.10 -13.51 -5.71
CA THR A 303 -4.12 -14.61 -5.63
C THR A 303 -3.06 -14.44 -6.71
N TYR A 304 -1.98 -15.23 -6.65
CA TYR A 304 -0.95 -15.23 -7.70
C TYR A 304 -1.54 -15.60 -9.07
N GLU A 305 -2.46 -16.56 -9.12
CA GLU A 305 -3.14 -16.95 -10.36
C GLU A 305 -4.06 -15.83 -10.89
N GLU A 306 -4.86 -15.22 -10.03
CA GLU A 306 -5.75 -14.13 -10.42
C GLU A 306 -4.97 -12.90 -10.90
N PHE A 307 -3.86 -12.55 -10.22
CA PHE A 307 -3.00 -11.46 -10.63
C PHE A 307 -2.36 -11.73 -12.01
N ARG A 308 -1.87 -12.96 -12.24
CA ARG A 308 -1.38 -13.33 -13.58
C ARG A 308 -2.44 -13.15 -14.66
N ASN A 309 -3.70 -13.46 -14.37
CA ASN A 309 -4.80 -13.27 -15.32
C ASN A 309 -5.06 -11.78 -15.60
N ASP A 310 -5.04 -10.91 -14.57
CA ASP A 310 -5.13 -9.46 -14.75
C ASP A 310 -3.97 -8.92 -15.60
N VAL A 311 -2.76 -9.43 -15.40
CA VAL A 311 -1.57 -9.12 -16.22
C VAL A 311 -1.75 -9.54 -17.68
N ASP A 312 -2.21 -10.76 -17.93
CA ASP A 312 -2.46 -11.29 -19.27
C ASP A 312 -3.49 -10.47 -20.03
N ASP A 313 -4.56 -10.08 -19.34
CA ASP A 313 -5.63 -9.28 -19.92
C ASP A 313 -5.14 -7.89 -20.32
N PHE A 314 -4.37 -7.23 -19.44
CA PHE A 314 -3.83 -5.91 -19.75
C PHE A 314 -2.69 -5.97 -20.79
N ALA A 315 -1.89 -7.03 -20.81
CA ALA A 315 -0.88 -7.27 -21.86
C ALA A 315 -1.54 -7.37 -23.26
N ARG A 316 -2.64 -8.12 -23.35
CA ARG A 316 -3.46 -8.19 -24.59
C ARG A 316 -4.01 -6.81 -24.98
N ALA A 317 -4.49 -6.04 -24.00
CA ALA A 317 -4.95 -4.68 -24.22
C ALA A 317 -3.85 -3.77 -24.77
N LEU A 318 -2.66 -3.77 -24.17
CA LEU A 318 -1.50 -2.99 -24.62
C LEU A 318 -1.11 -3.33 -26.08
N VAL A 319 -1.05 -4.62 -26.42
CA VAL A 319 -0.76 -5.07 -27.80
C VAL A 319 -1.85 -4.59 -28.77
N SER A 320 -3.13 -4.63 -28.36
CA SER A 320 -4.25 -4.14 -29.19
C SER A 320 -4.17 -2.63 -29.49
N MET A 321 -3.45 -1.89 -28.67
CA MET A 321 -3.20 -0.43 -28.78
C MET A 321 -1.84 -0.12 -29.44
N GLY A 322 -1.20 -1.10 -30.03
CA GLY A 322 0.02 -0.92 -30.84
C GLY A 322 1.33 -0.98 -30.02
N VAL A 323 1.31 -1.36 -28.75
CA VAL A 323 2.53 -1.60 -27.98
C VAL A 323 3.25 -2.84 -28.51
N LYS A 324 4.55 -2.74 -28.75
CA LYS A 324 5.42 -3.79 -29.33
C LYS A 324 6.62 -4.01 -28.40
N PRO A 325 7.38 -5.11 -28.58
CA PRO A 325 8.67 -5.26 -27.91
C PRO A 325 9.55 -4.02 -28.11
N GLY A 326 10.18 -3.55 -27.04
CA GLY A 326 10.97 -2.32 -27.02
C GLY A 326 10.19 -1.01 -26.90
N SER A 327 8.86 -1.00 -27.05
CA SER A 327 8.03 0.19 -26.77
C SER A 327 8.15 0.61 -25.30
N LYS A 328 8.07 1.91 -25.02
CA LYS A 328 8.11 2.45 -23.65
C LYS A 328 6.70 2.74 -23.16
N VAL A 329 6.33 2.14 -22.02
CA VAL A 329 5.07 2.37 -21.34
C VAL A 329 5.37 3.10 -20.03
N ALA A 330 4.97 4.36 -19.94
CA ALA A 330 5.19 5.16 -18.73
C ALA A 330 4.02 5.00 -17.76
N VAL A 331 4.33 4.94 -16.47
CA VAL A 331 3.34 4.97 -15.38
C VAL A 331 3.59 6.17 -14.47
N TRP A 332 2.58 7.03 -14.40
CA TRP A 332 2.59 8.23 -13.54
C TRP A 332 1.45 8.14 -12.53
N ALA A 333 1.68 7.36 -11.49
CA ALA A 333 0.69 7.03 -10.48
C ALA A 333 1.35 6.70 -9.12
N THR A 334 0.56 6.78 -8.07
CA THR A 334 0.90 6.23 -6.75
C THR A 334 0.82 4.69 -6.77
N ASN A 335 0.96 4.03 -5.61
CA ASN A 335 0.97 2.55 -5.53
C ASN A 335 -0.44 1.93 -5.71
N VAL A 336 -1.14 2.29 -6.79
CA VAL A 336 -2.46 1.75 -7.14
C VAL A 336 -2.36 0.43 -7.92
N PRO A 337 -3.41 -0.43 -7.95
CA PRO A 337 -3.38 -1.70 -8.67
C PRO A 337 -2.95 -1.58 -10.13
N ALA A 338 -3.41 -0.54 -10.83
CA ALA A 338 -3.05 -0.29 -12.22
C ALA A 338 -1.54 -0.13 -12.43
N TRP A 339 -0.78 0.37 -11.42
CA TRP A 339 0.68 0.47 -11.49
C TRP A 339 1.31 -0.92 -11.64
N TYR A 340 0.92 -1.86 -10.77
CA TYR A 340 1.45 -3.22 -10.74
C TYR A 340 1.05 -4.01 -11.99
N ILE A 341 -0.22 -3.94 -12.37
CA ILE A 341 -0.72 -4.62 -13.58
C ILE A 341 0.02 -4.09 -14.81
N THR A 342 0.20 -2.77 -14.93
CA THR A 342 0.93 -2.16 -16.04
C THR A 342 2.37 -2.60 -16.10
N PHE A 343 3.07 -2.67 -14.95
CA PHE A 343 4.45 -3.13 -14.89
C PHE A 343 4.58 -4.53 -15.50
N TRP A 344 3.86 -5.51 -14.94
CA TRP A 344 3.98 -6.91 -15.39
C TRP A 344 3.46 -7.13 -16.81
N ALA A 345 2.38 -6.49 -17.19
CA ALA A 345 1.85 -6.57 -18.57
C ALA A 345 2.85 -6.03 -19.60
N THR A 346 3.50 -4.90 -19.27
CA THR A 346 4.53 -4.29 -20.13
C THR A 346 5.72 -5.20 -20.30
N VAL A 347 6.31 -5.68 -19.21
CA VAL A 347 7.53 -6.50 -19.27
C VAL A 347 7.26 -7.89 -19.85
N LYS A 348 6.04 -8.41 -19.72
CA LYS A 348 5.63 -9.69 -20.30
C LYS A 348 5.71 -9.71 -21.83
N ILE A 349 5.38 -8.62 -22.47
CA ILE A 349 5.38 -8.50 -23.94
C ILE A 349 6.69 -7.93 -24.49
N GLY A 350 7.75 -7.86 -23.67
CA GLY A 350 9.07 -7.34 -24.07
C GLY A 350 9.12 -5.82 -24.25
N ALA A 351 8.11 -5.08 -23.76
CA ALA A 351 8.15 -3.63 -23.69
C ALA A 351 8.88 -3.18 -22.41
N VAL A 352 9.23 -1.89 -22.33
CA VAL A 352 10.00 -1.32 -21.24
C VAL A 352 9.11 -0.41 -20.40
N LEU A 353 9.01 -0.68 -19.11
CA LEU A 353 8.30 0.21 -18.20
C LEU A 353 9.17 1.43 -17.87
N VAL A 354 8.57 2.61 -17.94
CA VAL A 354 9.17 3.89 -17.53
C VAL A 354 8.47 4.39 -16.29
N SER A 355 9.20 4.50 -15.19
CA SER A 355 8.66 4.98 -13.92
C SER A 355 8.71 6.50 -13.85
N VAL A 356 7.56 7.16 -13.62
CA VAL A 356 7.47 8.62 -13.50
C VAL A 356 7.28 9.02 -12.05
N ASN A 357 8.12 9.93 -11.56
CA ASN A 357 8.04 10.45 -10.20
C ASN A 357 6.74 11.24 -10.00
N THR A 358 6.00 10.90 -8.95
CA THR A 358 4.69 11.51 -8.63
C THR A 358 4.75 13.00 -8.29
N ALA A 359 5.92 13.54 -7.95
CA ALA A 359 6.10 14.95 -7.66
C ALA A 359 6.45 15.81 -8.89
N TYR A 360 6.66 15.19 -10.06
CA TYR A 360 7.03 15.93 -11.26
C TYR A 360 5.92 16.87 -11.71
N LYS A 361 6.34 18.03 -12.24
CA LYS A 361 5.48 19.06 -12.85
C LYS A 361 5.64 19.03 -14.38
N SER A 362 4.93 19.89 -15.09
CA SER A 362 4.84 19.96 -16.54
C SER A 362 6.20 19.85 -17.26
N HIS A 363 7.19 20.63 -16.85
CA HIS A 363 8.52 20.66 -17.49
C HIS A 363 9.28 19.32 -17.33
N GLU A 364 9.25 18.73 -16.14
CA GLU A 364 9.96 17.48 -15.83
C GLU A 364 9.29 16.28 -16.52
N VAL A 365 7.95 16.27 -16.55
CA VAL A 365 7.19 15.21 -17.22
C VAL A 365 7.38 15.29 -18.75
N GLU A 366 7.33 16.49 -19.33
CA GLU A 366 7.60 16.65 -20.75
C GLU A 366 9.00 16.13 -21.13
N TYR A 367 10.01 16.53 -20.35
CA TYR A 367 11.37 16.08 -20.55
C TYR A 367 11.46 14.54 -20.49
N LEU A 368 10.91 13.92 -19.44
CA LEU A 368 10.95 12.46 -19.27
C LEU A 368 10.26 11.72 -20.41
N LEU A 369 9.02 12.11 -20.75
CA LEU A 369 8.25 11.44 -21.81
C LEU A 369 8.91 11.56 -23.19
N ARG A 370 9.56 12.69 -23.46
CA ARG A 370 10.34 12.89 -24.71
C ARG A 370 11.65 12.12 -24.72
N GLN A 371 12.41 12.19 -23.62
CA GLN A 371 13.73 11.54 -23.52
C GLN A 371 13.59 10.01 -23.57
N SER A 372 12.55 9.46 -22.94
CA SER A 372 12.27 8.01 -22.95
C SER A 372 11.61 7.49 -24.23
N ASP A 373 11.18 8.36 -25.16
CA ASP A 373 10.35 7.98 -26.31
C ASP A 373 9.08 7.22 -25.89
N THR A 374 8.39 7.71 -24.87
CA THR A 374 7.19 7.06 -24.33
C THR A 374 6.10 6.92 -25.38
N HIS A 375 5.64 5.67 -25.59
CA HIS A 375 4.57 5.31 -26.50
C HIS A 375 3.18 5.36 -25.85
N THR A 376 3.09 4.90 -24.61
CA THR A 376 1.82 4.83 -23.84
C THR A 376 2.06 5.38 -22.45
N LEU A 377 1.17 6.24 -21.98
CA LEU A 377 1.17 6.78 -20.62
C LEU A 377 -0.06 6.25 -19.86
N VAL A 378 0.18 5.65 -18.69
CA VAL A 378 -0.86 5.28 -17.73
C VAL A 378 -0.78 6.23 -16.55
N THR A 379 -1.89 6.88 -16.16
CA THR A 379 -1.84 7.97 -15.17
C THR A 379 -3.12 8.10 -14.34
N ILE A 380 -2.96 8.53 -13.08
CA ILE A 380 -4.04 9.01 -12.21
C ILE A 380 -4.32 10.50 -12.46
N ASP A 381 -5.37 11.05 -11.87
CA ASP A 381 -5.76 12.46 -12.05
C ASP A 381 -4.81 13.46 -11.37
N LYS A 382 -4.34 13.14 -10.18
CA LYS A 382 -3.55 14.06 -9.34
C LYS A 382 -2.78 13.31 -8.24
N CYS A 383 -1.76 13.96 -7.71
CA CYS A 383 -1.09 13.56 -6.46
C CYS A 383 -0.61 14.80 -5.72
N LEU A 384 -1.01 14.97 -4.45
CA LEU A 384 -0.72 16.14 -3.63
C LEU A 384 -1.12 17.45 -4.37
N ASP A 385 -0.14 18.31 -4.62
CA ASP A 385 -0.29 19.60 -5.30
C ASP A 385 -0.09 19.55 -6.83
N SER A 386 0.10 18.37 -7.41
CA SER A 386 0.25 18.14 -8.85
C SER A 386 -1.04 17.61 -9.46
N ASN A 387 -1.68 18.42 -10.31
CA ASN A 387 -2.83 18.03 -11.12
C ASN A 387 -2.34 17.45 -12.45
N TYR A 388 -2.29 16.13 -12.56
CA TYR A 388 -1.77 15.45 -13.75
C TYR A 388 -2.69 15.61 -14.96
N ALA A 389 -4.00 15.64 -14.72
CA ALA A 389 -4.98 15.85 -15.80
C ALA A 389 -4.78 17.21 -16.49
N GLU A 390 -4.55 18.28 -15.72
CA GLU A 390 -4.25 19.61 -16.27
C GLU A 390 -2.89 19.65 -16.99
N ILE A 391 -1.87 19.02 -16.43
CA ILE A 391 -0.53 18.94 -17.05
C ILE A 391 -0.61 18.18 -18.39
N ILE A 392 -1.34 17.09 -18.45
CA ILE A 392 -1.55 16.32 -19.69
C ILE A 392 -2.29 17.17 -20.73
N ASP A 393 -3.31 17.91 -20.32
CA ASP A 393 -4.07 18.79 -21.20
C ASP A 393 -3.24 19.96 -21.74
N GLU A 394 -2.27 20.44 -20.96
CA GLU A 394 -1.25 21.41 -21.39
C GLU A 394 -0.24 20.80 -22.38
N LEU A 395 0.30 19.61 -22.07
CA LEU A 395 1.35 18.97 -22.86
C LEU A 395 0.84 18.34 -24.17
N CYS A 396 -0.41 17.90 -24.19
CA CYS A 396 -1.04 17.22 -25.32
C CYS A 396 -2.46 17.78 -25.56
N PRO A 397 -2.63 19.06 -25.95
CA PRO A 397 -3.94 19.66 -26.16
C PRO A 397 -4.74 18.98 -27.25
N GLU A 398 -4.11 18.20 -28.12
CA GLU A 398 -4.72 17.40 -29.17
C GLU A 398 -5.73 16.37 -28.64
N ILE A 399 -5.62 15.94 -27.36
CA ILE A 399 -6.57 15.01 -26.74
C ILE A 399 -8.00 15.55 -26.72
N ARG A 400 -8.19 16.90 -26.72
CA ARG A 400 -9.51 17.52 -26.71
C ARG A 400 -10.34 17.21 -27.97
N SER A 401 -9.67 16.96 -29.09
CA SER A 401 -10.28 16.62 -30.37
C SER A 401 -10.05 15.16 -30.80
N ALA A 402 -9.22 14.45 -30.07
CA ALA A 402 -8.92 13.06 -30.35
C ALA A 402 -10.10 12.15 -29.96
N LYS A 403 -10.24 11.05 -30.68
CA LYS A 403 -11.19 10.00 -30.32
C LYS A 403 -10.50 8.96 -29.45
N ALA A 404 -11.10 8.68 -28.30
CA ALA A 404 -10.57 7.70 -27.36
C ALA A 404 -10.27 6.35 -28.02
N GLY A 405 -9.03 5.88 -27.86
CA GLY A 405 -8.56 4.61 -28.40
C GLY A 405 -8.11 4.63 -29.85
N GLU A 406 -8.06 5.79 -30.49
CA GLU A 406 -7.29 6.03 -31.73
C GLU A 406 -5.91 6.58 -31.35
N PRO A 407 -4.84 6.25 -32.13
CA PRO A 407 -3.49 6.73 -31.85
C PRO A 407 -3.42 8.26 -31.81
N LEU A 408 -2.83 8.80 -30.74
CA LEU A 408 -2.61 10.25 -30.59
C LEU A 408 -1.48 10.74 -31.51
N HIS A 409 -1.57 12.00 -31.91
CA HIS A 409 -0.55 12.72 -32.66
C HIS A 409 -0.24 14.03 -31.93
N CYS A 410 0.51 13.91 -30.82
CA CYS A 410 0.86 15.05 -29.99
C CYS A 410 2.18 15.68 -30.49
N SER A 411 2.13 16.97 -30.87
CA SER A 411 3.29 17.69 -31.41
C SER A 411 4.43 17.86 -30.37
N ARG A 412 4.11 18.05 -29.12
CA ARG A 412 5.11 18.15 -28.02
C ARG A 412 5.65 16.78 -27.63
N LEU A 413 4.88 15.70 -27.78
CA LEU A 413 5.22 14.33 -27.37
C LEU A 413 5.11 13.39 -28.59
N PRO A 414 6.08 13.44 -29.54
CA PRO A 414 5.94 12.85 -30.88
C PRO A 414 5.85 11.31 -30.91
N PHE A 415 6.28 10.63 -29.84
CA PHE A 415 6.17 9.18 -29.73
C PHE A 415 4.89 8.72 -29.01
N LEU A 416 4.20 9.63 -28.30
CA LEU A 416 2.99 9.28 -27.51
C LEU A 416 1.83 8.93 -28.45
N ARG A 417 1.27 7.71 -28.26
CA ARG A 417 0.13 7.20 -29.01
C ARG A 417 -1.10 6.96 -28.17
N ASN A 418 -0.91 6.66 -26.87
CA ASN A 418 -2.01 6.34 -25.97
C ASN A 418 -1.82 7.01 -24.61
N ILE A 419 -2.94 7.52 -24.08
CA ILE A 419 -3.05 7.91 -22.66
C ILE A 419 -4.18 7.10 -22.06
N ILE A 420 -3.89 6.42 -20.95
CA ILE A 420 -4.84 5.59 -20.19
C ILE A 420 -5.00 6.20 -18.81
N THR A 421 -6.21 6.57 -18.45
CA THR A 421 -6.54 7.21 -17.18
C THR A 421 -7.03 6.17 -16.14
N VAL A 422 -6.62 6.33 -14.92
CA VAL A 422 -6.97 5.43 -13.79
C VAL A 422 -7.82 6.22 -12.80
N GLY A 423 -9.06 5.77 -12.59
CA GLY A 423 -9.97 6.37 -11.63
C GLY A 423 -10.65 7.68 -12.07
N TYR A 424 -10.38 8.17 -13.30
CA TYR A 424 -11.01 9.37 -13.83
C TYR A 424 -11.14 9.31 -15.35
N ARG A 425 -11.96 10.23 -15.92
CA ARG A 425 -12.13 10.35 -17.36
C ARG A 425 -11.55 11.65 -17.88
N GLN A 426 -10.84 11.56 -19.02
CA GLN A 426 -10.31 12.72 -19.75
C GLN A 426 -10.63 12.59 -21.24
N SER A 427 -10.91 13.70 -21.89
CA SER A 427 -11.23 13.74 -23.33
C SER A 427 -10.12 13.08 -24.15
N GLY A 428 -10.46 12.28 -25.15
CA GLY A 428 -9.52 11.59 -26.03
C GLY A 428 -8.73 10.45 -25.42
N CYS A 429 -8.90 10.17 -24.11
CA CYS A 429 -8.21 9.10 -23.39
C CYS A 429 -9.15 7.92 -23.12
N LEU A 430 -8.58 6.71 -23.03
CA LEU A 430 -9.29 5.53 -22.50
C LEU A 430 -9.13 5.49 -20.99
N THR A 431 -10.17 5.06 -20.26
CA THR A 431 -9.97 4.63 -18.87
C THR A 431 -9.26 3.27 -18.86
N PHE A 432 -8.71 2.91 -17.70
CA PHE A 432 -8.02 1.64 -17.52
C PHE A 432 -8.94 0.44 -17.82
N GLU A 433 -10.19 0.52 -17.38
CA GLU A 433 -11.24 -0.47 -17.62
C GLU A 433 -11.60 -0.56 -19.13
N GLU A 434 -11.75 0.58 -19.79
CA GLU A 434 -12.00 0.63 -21.24
C GLU A 434 -10.81 0.08 -22.05
N ALA A 435 -9.59 0.31 -21.59
CA ALA A 435 -8.40 -0.27 -22.19
C ALA A 435 -8.40 -1.81 -22.04
N ILE A 436 -8.71 -2.35 -20.86
CA ILE A 436 -8.81 -3.79 -20.61
C ILE A 436 -9.88 -4.44 -21.51
N GLN A 437 -11.01 -3.80 -21.77
CA GLN A 437 -12.06 -4.33 -22.66
C GLN A 437 -11.54 -4.58 -24.10
N ARG A 438 -10.41 -3.99 -24.49
CA ARG A 438 -9.79 -4.26 -25.81
C ARG A 438 -9.02 -5.57 -25.88
N LYS A 439 -8.85 -6.28 -24.78
CA LYS A 439 -8.13 -7.57 -24.72
C LYS A 439 -8.63 -8.57 -25.76
N ASP A 440 -9.91 -8.60 -26.03
CA ASP A 440 -10.51 -9.59 -26.96
C ASP A 440 -10.09 -9.39 -28.43
N ARG A 441 -9.38 -8.31 -28.74
CA ARG A 441 -8.78 -8.06 -30.06
C ARG A 441 -7.47 -8.82 -30.29
N VAL A 442 -6.87 -9.37 -29.25
CA VAL A 442 -5.59 -10.08 -29.28
C VAL A 442 -5.75 -11.41 -28.54
N SER A 443 -5.32 -12.50 -29.13
CA SER A 443 -5.44 -13.81 -28.48
C SER A 443 -4.43 -13.98 -27.34
N LYS A 444 -4.72 -14.89 -26.41
CA LYS A 444 -3.79 -15.21 -25.32
C LYS A 444 -2.50 -15.84 -25.86
N GLU A 445 -2.60 -16.66 -26.92
CA GLU A 445 -1.45 -17.29 -27.60
C GLU A 445 -0.46 -16.25 -28.14
N THR A 446 -0.97 -15.09 -28.60
CA THR A 446 -0.10 -14.00 -29.09
C THR A 446 0.81 -13.47 -28.00
N ILE A 447 0.27 -13.16 -26.81
CA ILE A 447 1.10 -12.64 -25.71
C ILE A 447 2.00 -13.72 -25.10
N LEU A 448 1.57 -14.98 -25.09
CA LEU A 448 2.42 -16.09 -24.63
C LEU A 448 3.61 -16.30 -25.57
N LYS A 449 3.37 -16.17 -26.89
CA LYS A 449 4.46 -16.19 -27.88
C LYS A 449 5.43 -15.02 -27.66
N MET A 450 4.91 -13.78 -27.52
CA MET A 450 5.76 -12.62 -27.22
C MET A 450 6.57 -12.84 -25.94
N ALA A 451 5.96 -13.32 -24.86
CA ALA A 451 6.63 -13.61 -23.60
C ALA A 451 7.75 -14.65 -23.74
N SER A 452 7.58 -15.66 -24.61
CA SER A 452 8.60 -16.69 -24.85
C SER A 452 9.82 -16.16 -25.63
N GLU A 453 9.69 -15.04 -26.33
CA GLU A 453 10.78 -14.38 -27.06
C GLU A 453 11.59 -13.40 -26.19
N VAL A 454 11.05 -12.98 -25.01
CA VAL A 454 11.73 -12.09 -24.06
C VAL A 454 12.85 -12.83 -23.34
N LYS A 455 14.02 -12.18 -23.26
CA LYS A 455 15.22 -12.73 -22.62
C LYS A 455 15.50 -12.06 -21.28
N PRO A 456 16.14 -12.74 -20.33
CA PRO A 456 16.55 -12.13 -19.05
C PRO A 456 17.42 -10.87 -19.21
N ASP A 457 18.25 -10.78 -20.25
CA ASP A 457 19.12 -9.63 -20.52
C ASP A 457 18.43 -8.48 -21.27
N ASP A 458 17.16 -8.62 -21.62
CA ASP A 458 16.38 -7.53 -22.21
C ASP A 458 16.06 -6.48 -21.13
N VAL A 459 16.06 -5.20 -21.54
CA VAL A 459 15.70 -4.09 -20.66
C VAL A 459 14.20 -4.17 -20.34
N CYS A 460 13.86 -4.26 -19.07
CA CYS A 460 12.48 -4.33 -18.60
C CYS A 460 11.99 -3.04 -17.96
N ASN A 461 12.92 -2.25 -17.39
CA ASN A 461 12.57 -1.04 -16.65
C ASN A 461 13.57 0.08 -16.94
N MET A 462 13.03 1.30 -16.99
CA MET A 462 13.81 2.53 -17.03
C MET A 462 13.40 3.43 -15.89
N GLN A 463 14.33 3.65 -14.95
CA GLN A 463 14.12 4.53 -13.79
C GLN A 463 14.90 5.82 -13.97
N TYR A 464 14.27 6.93 -13.64
CA TYR A 464 14.89 8.24 -13.76
C TYR A 464 15.48 8.70 -12.45
N THR A 465 16.78 8.99 -12.47
CA THR A 465 17.53 9.52 -11.31
C THR A 465 17.91 10.98 -11.53
N SER A 466 17.90 11.77 -10.46
CA SER A 466 18.39 13.15 -10.50
C SER A 466 19.92 13.13 -10.72
N GLY A 467 20.36 13.50 -11.90
CA GLY A 467 21.79 13.63 -12.23
C GLY A 467 22.43 14.86 -11.60
N THR A 468 23.76 14.85 -11.55
CA THR A 468 24.58 16.04 -11.19
C THR A 468 24.53 17.15 -12.24
N THR A 469 24.05 16.84 -13.44
CA THR A 469 23.97 17.75 -14.61
C THR A 469 22.63 18.50 -14.73
N GLY A 470 21.73 18.37 -13.76
CA GLY A 470 20.43 19.08 -13.69
C GLY A 470 19.26 18.35 -14.34
N PHE A 471 19.47 17.48 -15.34
CA PHE A 471 18.41 16.69 -15.96
C PHE A 471 18.41 15.23 -15.50
N PRO A 472 17.22 14.61 -15.25
CA PRO A 472 17.16 13.21 -14.88
C PRO A 472 17.69 12.28 -15.97
N LYS A 473 18.40 11.22 -15.56
CA LYS A 473 18.95 10.19 -16.47
C LYS A 473 18.13 8.92 -16.39
N GLY A 474 17.78 8.34 -17.54
CA GLY A 474 17.03 7.09 -17.62
C GLY A 474 17.94 5.87 -17.47
N VAL A 475 17.96 5.25 -16.30
CA VAL A 475 18.75 4.05 -16.00
C VAL A 475 18.09 2.83 -16.57
N MET A 476 18.73 2.11 -17.48
CA MET A 476 18.24 0.90 -18.12
C MET A 476 18.58 -0.34 -17.28
N LEU A 477 17.54 -1.00 -16.75
CA LEU A 477 17.65 -2.23 -15.96
C LEU A 477 17.04 -3.42 -16.71
N THR A 478 17.73 -4.55 -16.70
CA THR A 478 17.28 -5.80 -17.34
C THR A 478 16.43 -6.63 -16.38
N HIS A 479 15.67 -7.61 -16.90
CA HIS A 479 15.00 -8.59 -16.05
C HIS A 479 16.00 -9.28 -15.12
N TYR A 480 17.17 -9.67 -15.65
CA TYR A 480 18.20 -10.36 -14.88
C TYR A 480 18.73 -9.52 -13.71
N ASN A 481 18.97 -8.20 -13.94
CA ASN A 481 19.37 -7.29 -12.86
C ASN A 481 18.34 -7.28 -11.74
N VAL A 482 17.08 -6.96 -12.08
CA VAL A 482 16.04 -6.63 -11.11
C VAL A 482 15.53 -7.87 -10.39
N VAL A 483 15.26 -8.97 -11.11
CA VAL A 483 14.81 -10.25 -10.54
C VAL A 483 15.82 -10.76 -9.52
N ASN A 484 17.10 -10.80 -9.88
CA ASN A 484 18.13 -11.32 -9.00
C ASN A 484 18.42 -10.40 -7.82
N ASN A 485 18.34 -9.08 -8.00
CA ASN A 485 18.50 -8.17 -6.90
C ASN A 485 17.34 -8.30 -5.89
N GLY A 486 16.09 -8.37 -6.38
CA GLY A 486 14.93 -8.66 -5.52
C GLY A 486 15.05 -10.01 -4.79
N LYS A 487 15.51 -11.05 -5.49
CA LYS A 487 15.75 -12.36 -4.86
C LYS A 487 16.78 -12.29 -3.76
N CYS A 488 17.95 -11.71 -4.00
CA CYS A 488 19.01 -11.58 -3.01
C CYS A 488 18.58 -10.74 -1.79
N ILE A 489 17.78 -9.70 -2.01
CA ILE A 489 17.20 -8.88 -0.95
C ILE A 489 16.23 -9.70 -0.10
N GLY A 490 15.32 -10.43 -0.72
CA GLY A 490 14.40 -11.32 -0.01
C GLY A 490 15.11 -12.41 0.78
N ASP A 491 16.18 -12.99 0.22
CA ASP A 491 17.06 -13.95 0.92
C ASP A 491 17.66 -13.34 2.21
N ARG A 492 18.19 -12.09 2.10
CA ARG A 492 18.79 -11.37 3.25
C ARG A 492 17.75 -10.94 4.29
N MET A 493 16.51 -10.70 3.90
CA MET A 493 15.39 -10.47 4.81
C MET A 493 14.81 -11.77 5.39
N GLY A 494 15.18 -12.94 4.85
CA GLY A 494 14.61 -14.23 5.20
C GLY A 494 13.13 -14.35 4.85
N LEU A 495 12.71 -13.79 3.73
CA LEU A 495 11.31 -13.82 3.28
C LEU A 495 10.86 -15.22 2.87
N SER A 496 9.59 -15.50 3.04
CA SER A 496 8.92 -16.74 2.65
C SER A 496 7.42 -16.53 2.41
N THR A 497 6.72 -17.56 1.99
CA THR A 497 5.25 -17.53 1.81
C THR A 497 4.46 -17.23 3.09
N ALA A 498 5.09 -17.32 4.27
CA ALA A 498 4.45 -16.93 5.54
C ALA A 498 4.42 -15.42 5.76
N ASP A 499 5.12 -14.65 4.93
CA ASP A 499 5.27 -13.21 5.13
C ASP A 499 4.19 -12.38 4.44
N ARG A 500 3.95 -11.20 5.05
CA ARG A 500 3.07 -10.15 4.56
C ARG A 500 3.84 -8.84 4.54
N MET A 501 4.13 -8.37 3.34
CA MET A 501 4.91 -7.16 3.10
C MET A 501 4.00 -5.95 2.93
N MET A 502 3.99 -5.03 3.88
CA MET A 502 3.37 -3.72 3.67
C MET A 502 4.28 -2.87 2.77
N ILE A 503 3.75 -2.43 1.62
CA ILE A 503 4.47 -1.58 0.67
C ILE A 503 3.95 -0.16 0.75
N GLN A 504 4.67 0.70 1.46
CA GLN A 504 4.34 2.12 1.65
C GLN A 504 5.33 3.07 0.97
N VAL A 505 6.44 2.53 0.48
CA VAL A 505 7.45 3.28 -0.29
C VAL A 505 7.01 3.40 -1.76
N PRO A 506 7.35 4.51 -2.45
CA PRO A 506 6.88 4.74 -3.81
C PRO A 506 7.37 3.70 -4.82
N MET A 507 6.47 3.17 -5.64
CA MET A 507 6.77 2.18 -6.68
C MET A 507 7.55 2.75 -7.86
N PHE A 508 7.47 4.06 -8.11
CA PHE A 508 8.28 4.70 -9.15
C PHE A 508 9.79 4.70 -8.84
N HIS A 509 10.15 4.38 -7.61
CA HIS A 509 11.53 4.27 -7.13
C HIS A 509 11.90 2.79 -6.89
N CYS A 510 13.17 2.43 -7.11
CA CYS A 510 13.67 1.07 -6.90
C CYS A 510 13.42 0.54 -5.47
N PHE A 511 13.27 1.40 -4.47
CA PHE A 511 12.94 0.98 -3.11
C PHE A 511 11.57 0.28 -3.03
N GLY A 512 10.56 0.81 -3.71
CA GLY A 512 9.26 0.14 -3.83
C GLY A 512 9.32 -1.04 -4.81
N MET A 513 9.82 -0.79 -6.02
CA MET A 513 9.76 -1.75 -7.11
C MET A 513 10.65 -2.98 -6.89
N VAL A 514 11.88 -2.80 -6.44
CA VAL A 514 12.82 -3.94 -6.29
C VAL A 514 12.84 -4.46 -4.86
N LEU A 515 13.13 -3.58 -3.89
CA LEU A 515 13.33 -4.01 -2.49
C LEU A 515 12.03 -4.52 -1.84
N SER A 516 10.88 -4.04 -2.31
CA SER A 516 9.60 -4.46 -1.73
C SER A 516 8.85 -5.42 -2.66
N MET A 517 8.48 -4.97 -3.86
CA MET A 517 7.66 -5.74 -4.81
C MET A 517 8.39 -6.97 -5.35
N THR A 518 9.60 -6.79 -5.93
CA THR A 518 10.31 -7.91 -6.55
C THR A 518 10.82 -8.91 -5.51
N ALA A 519 11.30 -8.43 -4.37
CA ALA A 519 11.69 -9.30 -3.26
C ALA A 519 10.50 -10.14 -2.75
N SER A 520 9.31 -9.54 -2.66
CA SER A 520 8.08 -10.26 -2.29
C SER A 520 7.68 -11.29 -3.34
N LEU A 521 7.64 -10.89 -4.63
CA LEU A 521 7.29 -11.80 -5.72
C LEU A 521 8.15 -13.07 -5.71
N THR A 522 9.47 -12.91 -5.66
CA THR A 522 10.41 -14.04 -5.72
C THR A 522 10.28 -15.00 -4.55
N HIS A 523 9.65 -14.59 -3.45
CA HIS A 523 9.48 -15.39 -2.24
C HIS A 523 8.04 -15.83 -1.96
N GLY A 524 7.10 -15.57 -2.88
CA GLY A 524 5.70 -15.93 -2.70
C GLY A 524 5.01 -15.19 -1.55
N VAL A 525 5.50 -14.01 -1.21
CA VAL A 525 5.00 -13.16 -0.12
C VAL A 525 3.68 -12.51 -0.52
N THR A 526 2.75 -12.35 0.43
CA THR A 526 1.56 -11.52 0.24
C THR A 526 1.95 -10.03 0.33
N MET A 527 1.71 -9.27 -0.72
CA MET A 527 1.94 -7.83 -0.75
C MET A 527 0.69 -7.07 -0.30
N CYS A 528 0.86 -6.17 0.67
CA CYS A 528 -0.18 -5.29 1.18
C CYS A 528 0.20 -3.83 0.86
N PRO A 529 -0.06 -3.35 -0.38
CA PRO A 529 0.36 -2.02 -0.76
C PRO A 529 -0.54 -0.93 -0.17
N MET A 530 0.08 0.21 0.13
CA MET A 530 -0.58 1.45 0.48
C MET A 530 -0.42 2.43 -0.68
N PRO A 531 -1.46 3.16 -1.10
CA PRO A 531 -1.36 4.11 -2.22
C PRO A 531 -0.26 5.15 -2.03
N TYR A 532 -0.07 5.60 -0.80
CA TYR A 532 1.01 6.48 -0.35
C TYR A 532 1.25 6.29 1.15
N PHE A 533 2.37 6.80 1.64
CA PHE A 533 2.68 6.73 3.08
C PHE A 533 1.77 7.66 3.90
N SER A 534 1.16 7.10 4.92
CA SER A 534 0.48 7.80 6.00
C SER A 534 0.71 7.02 7.29
N ALA A 535 1.26 7.65 8.33
CA ALA A 535 1.55 6.96 9.59
C ALA A 535 0.28 6.30 10.18
N LYS A 536 -0.86 6.98 10.16
CA LYS A 536 -2.15 6.44 10.61
C LYS A 536 -2.54 5.19 9.83
N ALA A 537 -2.56 5.28 8.51
CA ALA A 537 -2.97 4.17 7.66
C ALA A 537 -1.99 2.99 7.72
N SER A 538 -0.68 3.26 7.85
CA SER A 538 0.34 2.21 8.00
C SER A 538 0.18 1.44 9.32
N LEU A 539 -0.05 2.14 10.45
CA LEU A 539 -0.30 1.49 11.73
C LEU A 539 -1.60 0.67 11.72
N ALA A 540 -2.65 1.18 11.10
CA ALA A 540 -3.89 0.43 10.91
C ALA A 540 -3.67 -0.82 10.04
N CYS A 541 -2.93 -0.70 8.92
CA CYS A 541 -2.59 -1.84 8.05
C CYS A 541 -1.80 -2.92 8.82
N ILE A 542 -0.85 -2.54 9.68
CA ILE A 542 -0.08 -3.48 10.49
C ILE A 542 -1.01 -4.36 11.34
N ASN A 543 -1.98 -3.77 12.01
CA ASN A 543 -2.96 -4.50 12.80
C ASN A 543 -3.87 -5.38 11.93
N GLN A 544 -4.50 -4.77 10.92
CA GLN A 544 -5.53 -5.41 10.11
C GLN A 544 -4.99 -6.60 9.31
N GLU A 545 -3.83 -6.42 8.70
CA GLU A 545 -3.23 -7.42 7.83
C GLU A 545 -2.19 -8.29 8.53
N ARG A 546 -1.96 -8.10 9.85
CA ARG A 546 -0.93 -8.83 10.60
C ARG A 546 0.40 -8.81 9.87
N ILE A 547 0.86 -7.60 9.53
CA ILE A 547 2.07 -7.38 8.74
C ILE A 547 3.29 -7.97 9.44
N THR A 548 4.09 -8.73 8.71
CA THR A 548 5.32 -9.34 9.22
C THR A 548 6.58 -8.56 8.84
N CYS A 549 6.49 -7.74 7.78
CA CYS A 549 7.61 -6.94 7.30
C CYS A 549 7.15 -5.70 6.53
N PHE A 550 7.96 -4.65 6.61
CA PHE A 550 7.84 -3.47 5.74
C PHE A 550 9.19 -2.78 5.55
N ASN A 551 9.30 -2.04 4.47
CA ASN A 551 10.47 -1.25 4.13
C ASN A 551 10.15 0.23 4.23
N GLY A 552 11.11 1.05 4.70
CA GLY A 552 10.89 2.48 4.83
C GLY A 552 12.17 3.30 4.93
N VAL A 553 12.04 4.60 4.69
CA VAL A 553 13.09 5.58 4.99
C VAL A 553 12.99 6.00 6.46
N PRO A 554 14.08 6.47 7.10
CA PRO A 554 14.06 6.85 8.53
C PRO A 554 12.91 7.77 8.94
N THR A 555 12.55 8.72 8.09
CA THR A 555 11.46 9.68 8.36
C THR A 555 10.08 9.00 8.50
N MET A 556 9.84 7.88 7.79
CA MET A 556 8.60 7.10 7.93
C MET A 556 8.54 6.43 9.32
N PHE A 557 9.65 5.83 9.76
CA PHE A 557 9.74 5.23 11.10
C PHE A 557 9.51 6.29 12.19
N ILE A 558 10.16 7.44 12.07
CA ILE A 558 10.00 8.56 13.02
C ILE A 558 8.54 9.02 13.07
N ALA A 559 7.89 9.17 11.91
CA ALA A 559 6.49 9.57 11.83
C ALA A 559 5.55 8.54 12.50
N MET A 560 5.81 7.24 12.30
CA MET A 560 5.04 6.18 12.95
C MET A 560 5.28 6.15 14.46
N PHE A 561 6.51 6.26 14.94
CA PHE A 561 6.83 6.31 16.38
C PHE A 561 6.17 7.46 17.11
N ASN A 562 5.99 8.60 16.45
CA ASN A 562 5.39 9.80 17.02
C ASN A 562 3.86 9.86 16.86
N HIS A 563 3.24 8.89 16.19
CA HIS A 563 1.79 8.89 15.98
C HIS A 563 1.04 8.44 17.25
N PRO A 564 -0.11 9.05 17.61
CA PRO A 564 -0.89 8.67 18.80
C PRO A 564 -1.30 7.19 18.85
N ASP A 565 -1.54 6.57 17.68
CA ASP A 565 -1.96 5.17 17.58
C ASP A 565 -0.79 4.18 17.65
N TYR A 566 0.46 4.67 17.70
CA TYR A 566 1.63 3.79 17.77
C TYR A 566 1.58 2.80 18.94
N ARG A 567 1.26 3.29 20.14
CA ARG A 567 1.19 2.46 21.36
C ARG A 567 -0.02 1.52 21.43
N LYS A 568 -0.96 1.67 20.49
CA LYS A 568 -2.14 0.81 20.35
C LYS A 568 -1.98 -0.24 19.26
N THR A 569 -0.90 -0.15 18.47
CA THR A 569 -0.63 -1.05 17.36
C THR A 569 0.00 -2.35 17.85
N ASP A 570 -0.53 -3.48 17.39
CA ASP A 570 0.00 -4.81 17.67
C ASP A 570 1.14 -5.17 16.69
N PHE A 571 2.37 -5.09 17.16
CA PHE A 571 3.56 -5.48 16.41
C PHE A 571 3.98 -6.93 16.61
N SER A 572 3.16 -7.79 17.27
CA SER A 572 3.54 -9.15 17.61
C SER A 572 3.88 -10.03 16.40
N HIS A 573 3.30 -9.73 15.24
CA HIS A 573 3.56 -10.42 13.98
C HIS A 573 4.76 -9.89 13.20
N MET A 574 5.20 -8.66 13.50
CA MET A 574 6.34 -8.02 12.83
C MET A 574 7.64 -8.74 13.14
N ARG A 575 8.52 -8.88 12.16
CA ARG A 575 9.81 -9.54 12.36
C ARG A 575 10.99 -8.93 11.61
N THR A 576 10.79 -8.36 10.44
CA THR A 576 11.88 -7.86 9.58
C THR A 576 11.45 -6.66 8.75
N GLY A 577 12.39 -6.07 8.06
CA GLY A 577 12.21 -4.96 7.14
C GLY A 577 13.53 -4.28 6.83
N ILE A 578 13.48 -3.34 5.91
CA ILE A 578 14.65 -2.55 5.51
C ILE A 578 14.46 -1.10 5.95
N MET A 579 15.46 -0.55 6.63
CA MET A 579 15.61 0.90 6.76
C MET A 579 16.76 1.36 5.87
N ALA A 580 16.45 2.18 4.85
CA ALA A 580 17.42 2.61 3.84
C ALA A 580 16.98 3.90 3.13
N GLY A 581 17.67 4.27 2.04
CA GLY A 581 17.33 5.42 1.18
C GLY A 581 17.94 6.75 1.62
N SER A 582 18.45 6.84 2.83
CA SER A 582 19.24 7.95 3.38
C SER A 582 20.16 7.43 4.48
N GLY A 583 20.92 8.29 5.14
CA GLY A 583 21.66 7.91 6.34
C GLY A 583 20.70 7.38 7.41
N CYS A 584 20.84 6.12 7.79
CA CYS A 584 19.99 5.49 8.81
C CYS A 584 20.64 5.63 10.19
N PRO A 585 20.01 6.35 11.13
CA PRO A 585 20.55 6.45 12.48
C PRO A 585 20.54 5.06 13.16
N PRO A 586 21.69 4.55 13.65
CA PRO A 586 21.77 3.24 14.29
C PRO A 586 20.78 3.08 15.47
N GLU A 587 20.63 4.12 16.28
CA GLU A 587 19.72 4.12 17.42
C GLU A 587 18.24 3.97 17.02
N LEU A 588 17.84 4.56 15.89
CA LEU A 588 16.47 4.42 15.36
C LEU A 588 16.21 2.99 14.90
N MET A 589 17.20 2.35 14.24
CA MET A 589 17.10 0.95 13.83
C MET A 589 17.05 0.02 15.05
N ARG A 590 17.91 0.26 16.06
CA ARG A 590 17.90 -0.51 17.31
C ARG A 590 16.59 -0.38 18.04
N LYS A 591 15.98 0.82 18.04
CA LYS A 591 14.65 1.04 18.61
C LYS A 591 13.59 0.23 17.87
N ALA A 592 13.57 0.26 16.54
CA ALA A 592 12.62 -0.53 15.76
C ALA A 592 12.78 -2.05 15.96
N ALA A 593 14.00 -2.52 16.27
CA ALA A 593 14.29 -3.92 16.54
C ALA A 593 13.81 -4.41 17.92
N GLN A 594 13.50 -3.52 18.87
CA GLN A 594 13.08 -3.90 20.22
C GLN A 594 11.75 -4.67 20.19
N PRO A 595 11.61 -5.78 20.93
CA PRO A 595 10.37 -6.55 21.00
C PRO A 595 9.16 -5.79 21.57
N ASP A 596 9.41 -4.80 22.43
CA ASP A 596 8.41 -3.91 23.04
C ASP A 596 8.16 -2.62 22.25
N GLU A 597 8.82 -2.46 21.11
CA GLU A 597 8.62 -1.38 20.15
C GLU A 597 8.03 -1.95 18.85
N MET A 598 8.69 -1.85 17.69
CA MET A 598 8.16 -2.41 16.43
C MET A 598 8.42 -3.89 16.25
N ASN A 599 9.09 -4.57 17.16
CA ASN A 599 9.44 -6.00 17.10
C ASN A 599 10.14 -6.43 15.80
N MET A 600 10.79 -5.49 15.08
CA MET A 600 11.54 -5.79 13.86
C MET A 600 12.90 -6.40 14.20
N THR A 601 12.90 -7.53 14.92
CA THR A 601 14.11 -8.17 15.42
C THR A 601 15.10 -8.54 14.32
N GLY A 602 14.63 -8.72 13.09
CA GLY A 602 15.44 -8.96 11.90
C GLY A 602 15.56 -7.75 10.96
N ILE A 603 15.41 -6.50 11.45
CA ILE A 603 15.60 -5.30 10.61
C ILE A 603 17.02 -5.26 10.04
N VAL A 604 17.14 -4.84 8.78
CA VAL A 604 18.41 -4.84 8.03
C VAL A 604 18.64 -3.51 7.32
N SER A 605 19.91 -3.26 6.96
CA SER A 605 20.32 -2.12 6.15
C SER A 605 20.82 -2.60 4.78
N VAL A 606 20.56 -1.82 3.74
CA VAL A 606 21.00 -2.08 2.37
C VAL A 606 21.62 -0.82 1.78
N TYR A 607 22.66 -0.99 0.99
CA TYR A 607 23.28 0.10 0.25
C TYR A 607 23.35 -0.22 -1.24
N GLY A 608 23.13 0.83 -2.02
CA GLY A 608 23.28 0.85 -3.46
C GLY A 608 22.56 2.05 -4.07
N GLN A 609 22.42 2.03 -5.39
CA GLN A 609 21.82 3.11 -6.18
C GLN A 609 21.07 2.52 -7.35
N THR A 610 20.22 3.31 -8.03
CA THR A 610 19.41 2.81 -9.15
C THR A 610 20.26 2.11 -10.20
N GLU A 611 21.47 2.62 -10.45
CA GLU A 611 22.46 2.08 -11.39
C GLU A 611 22.99 0.68 -10.99
N SER A 612 22.77 0.24 -9.75
CA SER A 612 23.10 -1.10 -9.25
C SER A 612 21.87 -1.98 -8.94
N ALA A 613 20.71 -1.68 -9.46
CA ALA A 613 19.47 -2.44 -9.54
C ALA A 613 18.69 -2.81 -8.24
N PRO A 614 18.68 -2.09 -7.08
CA PRO A 614 19.62 -1.07 -6.65
C PRO A 614 20.71 -1.57 -5.68
N GLY A 615 20.59 -2.77 -5.09
CA GLY A 615 21.45 -3.23 -4.00
C GLY A 615 22.80 -3.75 -4.47
N SER A 616 23.87 -3.28 -3.79
CA SER A 616 25.22 -3.83 -3.94
C SER A 616 25.67 -4.56 -2.67
N THR A 617 25.33 -4.04 -1.50
CA THR A 617 25.60 -4.65 -0.19
C THR A 617 24.36 -4.65 0.69
N MET A 618 24.28 -5.58 1.62
CA MET A 618 23.19 -5.69 2.59
C MET A 618 23.61 -6.59 3.75
N SER A 619 23.17 -6.30 4.97
CA SER A 619 23.26 -7.24 6.10
C SER A 619 22.17 -8.31 5.97
N ALA A 620 22.38 -9.48 6.59
CA ALA A 620 21.36 -10.50 6.69
C ALA A 620 20.56 -10.37 8.00
N TRP A 621 19.30 -10.79 8.00
CA TRP A 621 18.41 -10.73 9.16
C TRP A 621 18.94 -11.55 10.36
N THR A 622 19.83 -12.51 10.12
CA THR A 622 20.47 -13.37 11.11
C THR A 622 21.79 -12.80 11.65
N ASP A 623 22.31 -11.73 11.06
CA ASP A 623 23.56 -11.11 11.52
C ASP A 623 23.39 -10.45 12.89
N ASP A 624 24.48 -10.21 13.58
CA ASP A 624 24.49 -9.45 14.82
C ASP A 624 23.85 -8.06 14.61
N ILE A 625 23.15 -7.57 15.63
CA ILE A 625 22.44 -6.29 15.56
C ILE A 625 23.41 -5.13 15.23
N MET A 626 24.64 -5.17 15.69
CA MET A 626 25.65 -4.13 15.40
C MET A 626 26.03 -4.13 13.92
N VAL A 627 26.22 -5.29 13.30
CA VAL A 627 26.45 -5.38 11.85
C VAL A 627 25.27 -4.78 11.08
N ARG A 628 24.04 -5.12 11.47
CA ARG A 628 22.82 -4.66 10.79
C ARG A 628 22.54 -3.15 10.93
N THR A 629 22.97 -2.54 12.05
CA THR A 629 22.67 -1.13 12.34
C THR A 629 23.81 -0.18 12.08
N ASP A 630 25.08 -0.61 12.27
CA ASP A 630 26.24 0.26 12.15
C ASP A 630 26.95 0.14 10.79
N THR A 631 26.57 -0.86 9.99
CA THR A 631 27.10 -1.10 8.65
C THR A 631 25.97 -1.22 7.62
N VAL A 632 26.33 -1.24 6.34
CA VAL A 632 25.42 -1.59 5.25
C VAL A 632 25.65 -3.04 4.78
N GLY A 633 26.19 -3.86 5.67
CA GLY A 633 26.52 -5.25 5.44
C GLY A 633 27.63 -5.47 4.42
N TYR A 634 27.57 -6.59 3.75
CA TYR A 634 28.57 -7.10 2.82
C TYR A 634 27.98 -7.36 1.44
N ALA A 635 28.83 -7.55 0.41
CA ALA A 635 28.42 -7.72 -0.97
C ALA A 635 27.37 -8.84 -1.14
N PHE A 636 26.43 -8.63 -2.07
CA PHE A 636 25.55 -9.71 -2.50
C PHE A 636 26.31 -10.87 -3.18
N PRO A 637 25.78 -12.10 -3.19
CA PRO A 637 26.31 -13.17 -4.01
C PRO A 637 26.50 -12.71 -5.47
N HIS A 638 27.63 -13.06 -6.08
CA HIS A 638 27.99 -12.68 -7.45
C HIS A 638 28.11 -11.16 -7.72
N VAL A 639 28.25 -10.35 -6.68
CA VAL A 639 28.62 -8.93 -6.74
C VAL A 639 29.98 -8.73 -6.10
N GLN A 640 30.87 -8.07 -6.82
CA GLN A 640 32.17 -7.64 -6.31
C GLN A 640 32.10 -6.20 -5.88
N CYS A 641 32.70 -5.89 -4.73
CA CYS A 641 32.77 -4.51 -4.21
C CYS A 641 34.22 -4.19 -3.82
N LYS A 642 34.66 -2.96 -4.10
CA LYS A 642 35.96 -2.43 -3.69
C LYS A 642 35.83 -0.99 -3.26
N ILE A 643 36.79 -0.54 -2.47
CA ILE A 643 36.99 0.89 -2.11
C ILE A 643 38.25 1.36 -2.78
N ILE A 644 38.17 2.46 -3.53
CA ILE A 644 39.32 3.04 -4.24
C ILE A 644 39.61 4.45 -3.76
N ASP A 645 40.86 4.83 -3.82
CA ASP A 645 41.28 6.23 -3.68
C ASP A 645 40.79 7.02 -4.92
N PRO A 646 39.96 8.06 -4.77
CA PRO A 646 39.42 8.80 -5.90
C PRO A 646 40.44 9.50 -6.80
N GLU A 647 41.63 9.80 -6.29
CA GLU A 647 42.67 10.50 -7.04
C GLU A 647 43.57 9.53 -7.84
N THR A 648 43.91 8.40 -7.23
CA THR A 648 44.82 7.42 -7.83
C THR A 648 44.15 6.24 -8.51
N GLY A 649 42.85 6.02 -8.23
CA GLY A 649 42.08 4.85 -8.72
C GLY A 649 42.49 3.51 -8.09
N LYS A 650 43.39 3.50 -7.12
CA LYS A 650 43.91 2.29 -6.48
C LYS A 650 43.03 1.86 -5.32
N GLU A 651 42.86 0.53 -5.15
CA GLU A 651 42.17 -0.02 -3.99
C GLU A 651 42.88 0.33 -2.69
N VAL A 652 42.08 0.74 -1.67
CA VAL A 652 42.61 1.10 -0.35
C VAL A 652 42.44 -0.02 0.67
N PRO A 653 43.26 -0.09 1.72
CA PRO A 653 43.16 -1.06 2.79
C PRO A 653 41.86 -0.94 3.61
N ALA A 654 41.55 -1.98 4.42
CA ALA A 654 40.48 -1.92 5.39
C ALA A 654 40.65 -0.72 6.35
N GLY A 655 39.54 -0.11 6.74
CA GLY A 655 39.48 1.09 7.59
C GLY A 655 39.80 2.42 6.91
N VAL A 656 40.24 2.41 5.65
CA VAL A 656 40.52 3.63 4.87
C VAL A 656 39.33 4.02 4.02
N ASN A 657 38.95 5.31 4.08
CA ASN A 657 37.85 5.86 3.25
C ASN A 657 38.29 6.02 1.78
N GLY A 658 37.40 5.72 0.89
CA GLY A 658 37.57 5.95 -0.55
C GLY A 658 36.22 5.86 -1.26
N GLU A 659 36.24 5.94 -2.61
CA GLU A 659 35.04 5.76 -3.42
C GLU A 659 34.61 4.28 -3.43
N PHE A 660 33.33 4.04 -3.18
CA PHE A 660 32.72 2.70 -3.31
C PHE A 660 32.49 2.37 -4.79
N CYS A 661 32.99 1.23 -5.22
CA CYS A 661 32.75 0.70 -6.57
C CYS A 661 32.18 -0.72 -6.48
N SER A 662 31.23 -1.04 -7.37
CA SER A 662 30.64 -2.38 -7.46
C SER A 662 30.63 -2.91 -8.88
N ARG A 663 30.66 -4.25 -9.04
CA ARG A 663 30.58 -4.93 -10.32
C ARG A 663 29.86 -6.26 -10.17
N GLY A 664 28.89 -6.56 -11.03
CA GLY A 664 28.18 -7.81 -11.00
C GLY A 664 26.92 -7.82 -11.85
N TYR A 665 26.08 -8.83 -11.62
CA TYR A 665 24.79 -8.98 -12.30
C TYR A 665 23.87 -7.75 -12.09
N ASN A 666 24.10 -6.99 -11.04
CA ASN A 666 23.28 -5.84 -10.62
C ASN A 666 23.65 -4.53 -11.36
N THR A 667 24.77 -4.48 -12.08
CA THR A 667 25.18 -3.27 -12.81
C THR A 667 24.23 -3.00 -13.98
N MET A 668 23.74 -1.75 -14.08
CA MET A 668 22.84 -1.29 -15.14
C MET A 668 23.42 -1.53 -16.53
N LYS A 669 22.55 -1.61 -17.55
CA LYS A 669 22.98 -1.67 -18.96
C LYS A 669 23.55 -0.33 -19.45
N GLY A 670 23.21 0.77 -18.80
CA GLY A 670 23.64 2.14 -19.11
C GLY A 670 22.51 3.14 -18.98
N TYR A 671 22.80 4.41 -19.28
CA TYR A 671 21.79 5.47 -19.37
C TYR A 671 21.23 5.56 -20.80
N TYR A 672 19.92 5.60 -20.93
CA TYR A 672 19.25 5.66 -22.22
C TYR A 672 19.61 6.94 -22.98
N LYS A 673 20.13 6.83 -24.21
CA LYS A 673 20.63 7.92 -25.07
C LYS A 673 21.75 8.78 -24.46
N MET A 674 22.47 8.29 -23.46
CA MET A 674 23.52 9.02 -22.76
C MET A 674 24.81 8.17 -22.66
N PRO A 675 25.52 7.90 -23.80
CA PRO A 675 26.69 7.02 -23.80
C PRO A 675 27.88 7.62 -23.04
N VAL A 676 28.07 8.93 -23.08
CA VAL A 676 29.18 9.62 -22.39
C VAL A 676 29.02 9.50 -20.87
N GLU A 677 27.81 9.78 -20.35
CA GLU A 677 27.50 9.63 -18.95
C GLU A 677 27.63 8.18 -18.50
N THR A 678 27.29 7.25 -19.36
CA THR A 678 27.43 5.81 -19.08
C THR A 678 28.89 5.42 -18.89
N THR A 679 29.79 5.83 -19.77
CA THR A 679 31.23 5.54 -19.67
C THR A 679 31.94 6.24 -18.50
N HIS A 680 31.40 7.39 -18.02
CA HIS A 680 31.87 8.03 -16.81
C HIS A 680 31.40 7.33 -15.52
N THR A 681 30.30 6.56 -15.61
CA THR A 681 29.71 5.90 -14.43
C THR A 681 30.10 4.42 -14.35
N VAL A 682 30.23 3.74 -15.48
CA VAL A 682 30.69 2.35 -15.57
C VAL A 682 31.95 2.34 -16.45
N ASP A 683 33.07 1.92 -15.85
CA ASP A 683 34.36 1.88 -16.55
C ASP A 683 34.47 0.69 -17.54
N GLU A 684 35.59 0.64 -18.26
CA GLU A 684 35.82 -0.40 -19.27
C GLU A 684 35.94 -1.81 -18.67
N GLU A 685 36.27 -1.92 -17.39
CA GLU A 685 36.30 -3.19 -16.65
C GLU A 685 34.96 -3.61 -16.07
N GLY A 686 33.89 -2.77 -16.23
CA GLY A 686 32.54 -2.98 -15.74
C GLY A 686 32.33 -2.59 -14.29
N TRP A 687 33.24 -1.81 -13.69
CA TRP A 687 33.04 -1.26 -12.36
C TRP A 687 32.12 -0.03 -12.40
N LEU A 688 31.08 -0.09 -11.59
CA LEU A 688 30.18 1.03 -11.35
C LEU A 688 30.81 1.94 -10.26
N HIS A 689 31.14 3.15 -10.63
CA HIS A 689 31.61 4.22 -9.74
C HIS A 689 30.41 4.90 -9.09
N SER A 690 30.26 4.71 -7.76
CA SER A 690 29.05 5.17 -7.07
C SER A 690 29.02 6.68 -6.81
N GLY A 691 30.17 7.31 -6.73
CA GLY A 691 30.32 8.68 -6.23
C GLY A 691 30.03 8.81 -4.73
N ASP A 692 29.88 7.69 -4.03
CA ASP A 692 29.70 7.64 -2.57
C ASP A 692 31.00 7.20 -1.90
N LEU A 693 31.27 7.76 -0.74
CA LEU A 693 32.44 7.43 0.08
C LEU A 693 32.06 6.33 1.08
N ALA A 694 32.95 5.36 1.20
CA ALA A 694 32.78 4.24 2.13
C ALA A 694 34.13 3.76 2.67
N CYS A 695 34.09 3.02 3.76
CA CYS A 695 35.21 2.18 4.21
C CYS A 695 34.71 0.74 4.40
N ARG A 696 35.64 -0.23 4.34
CA ARG A 696 35.40 -1.63 4.61
C ARG A 696 36.10 -2.03 5.89
N ASP A 697 35.45 -2.76 6.78
CA ASP A 697 36.09 -3.35 7.94
C ASP A 697 36.89 -4.64 7.60
N GLU A 698 37.58 -5.21 8.59
CA GLU A 698 38.36 -6.44 8.43
C GLU A 698 37.49 -7.67 8.16
N ASP A 699 36.20 -7.66 8.60
CA ASP A 699 35.22 -8.72 8.39
C ASP A 699 34.52 -8.63 7.02
N GLY A 700 34.80 -7.58 6.23
CA GLY A 700 34.25 -7.38 4.90
C GLY A 700 32.93 -6.62 4.85
N ASN A 701 32.48 -6.05 5.97
CA ASN A 701 31.31 -5.17 5.99
C ASN A 701 31.68 -3.76 5.53
N TYR A 702 30.75 -3.09 4.91
CA TYR A 702 30.89 -1.73 4.39
C TYR A 702 30.15 -0.72 5.28
N LYS A 703 30.76 0.44 5.46
CA LYS A 703 30.13 1.60 6.09
C LYS A 703 30.20 2.77 5.14
N ILE A 704 29.05 3.38 4.82
CA ILE A 704 28.97 4.58 3.98
C ILE A 704 29.30 5.79 4.85
N THR A 705 30.32 6.52 4.47
CA THR A 705 30.84 7.67 5.23
C THR A 705 30.46 9.02 4.63
N GLY A 706 29.88 9.03 3.42
CA GLY A 706 29.39 10.26 2.80
C GLY A 706 29.22 10.16 1.29
N ARG A 707 29.17 11.33 0.65
CA ARG A 707 29.22 11.44 -0.80
C ARG A 707 30.49 12.16 -1.20
N LEU A 708 31.09 11.73 -2.29
CA LEU A 708 32.30 12.38 -2.82
C LEU A 708 32.07 13.87 -3.07
N LYS A 709 30.92 14.23 -3.66
CA LYS A 709 30.51 15.62 -3.93
C LYS A 709 30.03 16.42 -2.71
N ASP A 710 29.72 15.74 -1.60
CA ASP A 710 29.28 16.38 -0.36
C ASP A 710 30.41 16.45 0.68
N MET A 711 31.56 15.85 0.40
CA MET A 711 32.75 15.95 1.20
C MET A 711 33.18 17.42 1.23
N ILE A 712 33.48 17.94 2.40
CA ILE A 712 33.86 19.32 2.62
C ILE A 712 35.40 19.39 2.59
N ILE A 713 35.96 20.17 1.69
CA ILE A 713 37.39 20.34 1.57
C ILE A 713 37.80 21.64 2.28
N ARG A 714 38.22 21.51 3.53
CA ARG A 714 38.57 22.64 4.39
C ARG A 714 40.06 22.80 4.46
N GLY A 715 40.59 23.71 3.68
CA GLY A 715 42.04 24.02 3.72
C GLY A 715 42.94 22.83 3.36
N GLY A 716 42.48 21.92 2.53
CA GLY A 716 43.17 20.68 2.15
C GLY A 716 42.85 19.47 3.03
N GLU A 717 42.06 19.64 4.07
CA GLU A 717 41.56 18.56 4.94
C GLU A 717 40.16 18.12 4.50
N ASN A 718 39.97 16.81 4.34
CA ASN A 718 38.68 16.22 3.98
C ASN A 718 37.84 16.03 5.24
N ILE A 719 36.66 16.67 5.28
CA ILE A 719 35.68 16.52 6.34
C ILE A 719 34.48 15.74 5.77
N TYR A 720 34.10 14.69 6.46
CA TYR A 720 32.96 13.84 6.10
C TYR A 720 31.72 14.26 6.89
N PRO A 721 30.71 14.88 6.26
CA PRO A 721 29.53 15.39 6.95
C PRO A 721 28.84 14.36 7.85
N LYS A 722 28.74 13.09 7.39
CA LYS A 722 28.08 12.03 8.10
C LYS A 722 28.69 11.71 9.47
N GLU A 723 30.01 11.79 9.61
CA GLU A 723 30.70 11.59 10.90
C GLU A 723 30.22 12.62 11.95
N ILE A 724 30.06 13.86 11.51
CA ILE A 724 29.60 14.94 12.38
C ILE A 724 28.10 14.78 12.68
N GLU A 725 27.33 14.40 11.68
CA GLU A 725 25.87 14.15 11.83
C GLU A 725 25.61 13.02 12.83
N GLU A 726 26.28 11.87 12.68
CA GLU A 726 26.15 10.74 13.59
C GLU A 726 26.48 11.13 15.03
N PHE A 727 27.52 11.95 15.24
CA PHE A 727 27.88 12.42 16.57
C PHE A 727 26.84 13.38 17.15
N ILE A 728 26.41 14.41 16.39
CA ILE A 728 25.39 15.38 16.86
C ILE A 728 24.07 14.69 17.15
N TYR A 729 23.71 13.65 16.38
CA TYR A 729 22.47 12.89 16.58
C TYR A 729 22.41 12.18 17.94
N THR A 730 23.55 11.89 18.58
CA THR A 730 23.60 11.30 19.94
C THR A 730 23.15 12.28 21.02
N HIS A 731 23.03 13.58 20.73
CA HIS A 731 22.62 14.56 21.72
C HIS A 731 21.11 14.41 22.05
N PRO A 732 20.71 14.30 23.35
CA PRO A 732 19.34 13.93 23.74
C PRO A 732 18.24 14.87 23.24
N LYS A 733 18.58 16.16 22.98
CA LYS A 733 17.63 17.17 22.49
C LYS A 733 17.52 17.23 20.98
N VAL A 734 18.38 16.52 20.23
CA VAL A 734 18.40 16.55 18.76
C VAL A 734 17.39 15.54 18.24
N LYS A 735 16.55 15.99 17.30
CA LYS A 735 15.62 15.16 16.54
C LYS A 735 16.24 14.71 15.22
N ASP A 736 16.90 15.61 14.50
CA ASP A 736 17.57 15.31 13.23
C ASP A 736 18.67 16.36 12.97
N VAL A 737 19.68 15.99 12.16
CA VAL A 737 20.79 16.87 11.82
C VAL A 737 21.33 16.58 10.42
N GLN A 738 21.69 17.65 9.71
CA GLN A 738 22.39 17.58 8.43
C GLN A 738 23.56 18.54 8.42
N VAL A 739 24.70 18.09 7.90
CA VAL A 739 25.91 18.91 7.76
C VAL A 739 26.18 19.13 6.27
N VAL A 740 26.43 20.38 5.92
CA VAL A 740 26.74 20.82 4.54
C VAL A 740 27.98 21.70 4.50
N GLY A 741 28.71 21.66 3.38
CA GLY A 741 29.79 22.59 3.12
C GLY A 741 29.24 23.93 2.64
N VAL A 742 29.76 25.03 3.18
CA VAL A 742 29.44 26.39 2.74
C VAL A 742 30.75 27.10 2.34
N PRO A 743 30.71 28.04 1.37
CA PRO A 743 31.89 28.73 0.94
C PRO A 743 32.58 29.49 2.09
N ASP A 744 33.92 29.45 2.14
CA ASP A 744 34.74 30.20 3.09
C ASP A 744 35.95 30.84 2.40
N LYS A 745 36.15 32.13 2.62
CA LYS A 745 37.24 32.89 1.97
C LYS A 745 38.65 32.43 2.34
N LYS A 746 38.80 31.80 3.51
CA LYS A 746 40.13 31.38 4.03
C LYS A 746 40.44 29.92 3.74
N TYR A 747 39.46 29.06 3.88
CA TYR A 747 39.66 27.63 3.81
C TYR A 747 38.99 26.97 2.60
N GLY A 748 38.38 27.76 1.70
CA GLY A 748 37.62 27.27 0.55
C GLY A 748 36.21 26.87 0.95
N GLU A 749 36.09 25.95 1.88
CA GLU A 749 34.83 25.55 2.47
C GLU A 749 34.90 25.46 4.00
N GLU A 750 33.78 25.63 4.66
CA GLU A 750 33.55 25.39 6.09
C GLU A 750 32.32 24.55 6.32
N ALA A 751 32.29 23.78 7.41
CA ALA A 751 31.14 22.98 7.79
C ALA A 751 30.06 23.83 8.46
N MET A 752 28.81 23.59 8.06
CA MET A 752 27.59 24.11 8.70
C MET A 752 26.71 22.95 9.14
N ALA A 753 26.36 22.89 10.43
CA ALA A 753 25.41 21.95 10.98
C ALA A 753 24.02 22.59 11.05
N CYS A 754 23.04 21.98 10.35
CA CYS A 754 21.63 22.34 10.42
C CYS A 754 20.91 21.30 11.31
N ILE A 755 20.28 21.75 12.38
CA ILE A 755 19.79 20.88 13.45
C ILE A 755 18.28 21.12 13.68
N ILE A 756 17.50 20.04 13.74
CA ILE A 756 16.12 20.05 14.20
C ILE A 756 16.10 19.51 15.64
N LEU A 757 15.53 20.28 16.55
CA LEU A 757 15.37 19.89 17.94
C LEU A 757 14.08 19.08 18.15
N LYS A 758 14.03 18.29 19.21
CA LYS A 758 12.80 17.65 19.68
C LYS A 758 11.80 18.71 20.16
N GLU A 759 10.52 18.40 20.08
CA GLU A 759 9.45 19.32 20.47
C GLU A 759 9.58 19.75 21.95
N GLY A 760 9.54 21.06 22.18
CA GLY A 760 9.67 21.65 23.50
C GLY A 760 11.12 21.78 24.00
N GLU A 761 12.10 21.25 23.30
CA GLU A 761 13.52 21.38 23.65
C GLU A 761 14.16 22.66 23.09
N SER A 762 15.13 23.15 23.81
CA SER A 762 15.98 24.29 23.39
C SER A 762 17.43 24.08 23.79
N ILE A 763 18.33 24.56 22.98
CA ILE A 763 19.78 24.57 23.20
C ILE A 763 20.40 25.75 22.44
N THR A 764 21.43 26.38 23.01
CA THR A 764 22.12 27.46 22.30
C THR A 764 23.16 26.91 21.32
N GLU A 765 23.62 27.77 20.41
CA GLU A 765 24.69 27.43 19.49
C GLU A 765 26.01 27.15 20.27
N GLU A 766 26.26 27.91 21.32
CA GLU A 766 27.46 27.77 22.16
C GLU A 766 27.45 26.43 22.91
N GLU A 767 26.30 26.02 23.47
CA GLU A 767 26.17 24.73 24.17
C GLU A 767 26.36 23.56 23.20
N MET A 768 25.73 23.62 22.01
CA MET A 768 25.92 22.61 20.99
C MET A 768 27.35 22.55 20.49
N ARG A 769 28.00 23.69 20.27
CA ARG A 769 29.40 23.77 19.88
C ARG A 769 30.30 23.17 20.95
N ALA A 770 30.06 23.47 22.22
CA ALA A 770 30.82 22.88 23.34
C ALA A 770 30.66 21.35 23.35
N PHE A 771 29.46 20.83 23.18
CA PHE A 771 29.19 19.39 23.07
C PHE A 771 30.01 18.74 21.94
N ILE A 772 30.01 19.33 20.73
CA ILE A 772 30.77 18.82 19.59
C ILE A 772 32.28 18.90 19.85
N THR A 773 32.77 20.01 20.36
CA THR A 773 34.19 20.25 20.61
C THR A 773 34.78 19.31 21.65
N ALA A 774 33.96 18.82 22.59
CA ALA A 774 34.40 17.88 23.63
C ALA A 774 34.81 16.52 23.07
N SER A 775 34.36 16.14 21.87
CA SER A 775 34.53 14.76 21.35
C SER A 775 35.11 14.70 19.94
N LEU A 776 34.90 15.72 19.10
CA LEU A 776 35.43 15.73 17.73
C LEU A 776 36.69 16.60 17.59
N ALA A 777 37.55 16.21 16.65
CA ALA A 777 38.73 16.96 16.31
C ALA A 777 38.40 18.40 15.87
N ARG A 778 39.20 19.37 16.21
CA ARG A 778 38.96 20.81 16.02
C ARG A 778 38.57 21.21 14.57
N HIS A 779 39.13 20.56 13.57
CA HIS A 779 38.81 20.83 12.17
C HIS A 779 37.41 20.32 11.74
N LYS A 780 36.86 19.33 12.47
CA LYS A 780 35.52 18.74 12.24
C LYS A 780 34.39 19.49 12.95
N VAL A 781 34.70 20.42 13.87
CA VAL A 781 33.69 21.21 14.56
C VAL A 781 33.11 22.24 13.58
N PRO A 782 31.77 22.15 13.31
CA PRO A 782 31.13 23.06 12.37
C PRO A 782 31.37 24.54 12.76
N LYS A 783 31.78 25.36 11.82
CA LYS A 783 31.91 26.79 12.02
C LYS A 783 30.54 27.44 12.25
N TYR A 784 29.52 26.95 11.55
CA TYR A 784 28.16 27.46 11.65
C TYR A 784 27.22 26.40 12.19
N ILE A 785 26.34 26.79 13.11
CA ILE A 785 25.26 25.95 13.63
C ILE A 785 23.97 26.70 13.41
N ARG A 786 22.98 26.02 12.82
CA ARG A 786 21.64 26.58 12.54
C ARG A 786 20.57 25.64 13.05
N PHE A 787 19.60 26.18 13.78
CA PHE A 787 18.40 25.46 14.16
C PHE A 787 17.31 25.74 13.14
N THR A 788 16.60 24.69 12.71
CA THR A 788 15.53 24.76 11.70
C THR A 788 14.40 23.81 12.06
N ASP A 789 13.20 24.08 11.55
CA ASP A 789 12.01 23.25 11.81
C ASP A 789 11.89 22.07 10.81
N ALA A 790 12.46 22.19 9.61
CA ALA A 790 12.41 21.15 8.57
C ALA A 790 13.61 21.23 7.62
N PHE A 791 13.92 20.09 6.99
CA PHE A 791 14.87 20.02 5.86
C PHE A 791 14.11 19.94 4.53
N PRO A 792 14.65 20.53 3.45
CA PRO A 792 14.10 20.37 2.12
C PRO A 792 14.25 18.90 1.68
N MET A 793 13.15 18.28 1.25
CA MET A 793 13.10 16.88 0.83
C MET A 793 12.52 16.74 -0.57
N ASN A 794 12.86 15.64 -1.26
CA ASN A 794 12.16 15.24 -2.47
C ASN A 794 10.92 14.38 -2.15
N ALA A 795 10.14 14.02 -3.18
CA ALA A 795 8.94 13.18 -3.03
C ALA A 795 9.20 11.77 -2.46
N ALA A 796 10.43 11.28 -2.54
CA ALA A 796 10.83 10.00 -1.96
C ALA A 796 11.31 10.14 -0.50
N GLY A 797 11.17 11.31 0.12
CA GLY A 797 11.61 11.59 1.50
C GLY A 797 13.12 11.78 1.66
N LYS A 798 13.87 11.95 0.57
CA LYS A 798 15.32 12.18 0.59
C LYS A 798 15.62 13.66 0.78
N ILE A 799 16.50 13.98 1.74
CA ILE A 799 16.96 15.34 2.04
C ILE A 799 17.81 15.88 0.88
N LEU A 800 17.55 17.12 0.50
CA LEU A 800 18.18 17.82 -0.61
C LEU A 800 19.26 18.79 -0.11
N LYS A 801 20.46 18.26 0.24
CA LYS A 801 21.57 19.04 0.78
C LYS A 801 22.00 20.20 -0.11
N TYR A 802 21.89 20.07 -1.43
CA TYR A 802 22.22 21.17 -2.36
C TYR A 802 21.31 22.39 -2.14
N LYS A 803 20.01 22.18 -1.88
CA LYS A 803 19.10 23.30 -1.55
C LYS A 803 19.45 23.96 -0.22
N MET A 804 19.92 23.15 0.75
CA MET A 804 20.40 23.70 2.02
C MET A 804 21.64 24.55 1.81
N ARG A 805 22.60 24.11 0.96
CA ARG A 805 23.78 24.91 0.59
C ARG A 805 23.39 26.23 -0.08
N GLU A 806 22.48 26.18 -1.07
CA GLU A 806 22.00 27.39 -1.77
C GLU A 806 21.34 28.39 -0.80
N GLN A 807 20.47 27.87 0.10
CA GLN A 807 19.77 28.68 1.07
C GLN A 807 20.73 29.39 2.05
N PHE A 808 21.73 28.68 2.54
CA PHE A 808 22.59 29.18 3.59
C PHE A 808 23.92 29.79 3.07
N ALA A 809 24.31 29.53 1.83
CA ALA A 809 25.51 30.19 1.25
C ALA A 809 25.40 31.71 1.26
N ALA A 810 24.22 32.24 0.96
CA ALA A 810 23.96 33.69 0.99
C ALA A 810 24.02 34.31 2.40
N GLU A 811 23.90 33.51 3.46
CA GLU A 811 24.00 33.98 4.85
C GLU A 811 25.46 33.99 5.36
N CYS A 812 26.40 33.34 4.64
CA CYS A 812 27.78 33.18 5.05
C CYS A 812 28.73 34.15 4.33
N GLU A 813 28.27 34.90 3.30
CA GLU A 813 29.01 35.98 2.63
C GLU A 813 29.04 37.27 3.46
#